data_3ebcc5a54a72a466bd034747fed8039d
#
_entry.id   3ebcc5a54a72a466bd034747fed8039d
#
_cell.length_a   1.000
_cell.length_b   1.000
_cell.length_c   1.000
_cell.angle_alpha   90.00
_cell.angle_beta   90.00
_cell.angle_gamma   90.00
#
_symmetry.space_group_name_H-M   'P 1'
#
loop_
_entity.id
_entity.type
_entity.pdbx_description
1 polymer ?
#
loop_
_entity_poly.entity_id
_entity_poly.type
_entity_poly.pdbx_seq_one_letter_code
_entity_poly.pdbx_strand_id
1 'polypeptide(L)'
;MLKLILLGWIAGIAIMGKSLPFVDQTWWIWLLLAIAIFSFGLYAKRFYLNQPFYKSLILISASWALFCGGYHFADTALEHRLQLRELEPQPFEAIVYIKNLDELTEDGHKQIAEVLNRHAQPVNWFLYLKKNKDQTVQSQSLQLGHYYRVYGKIKPAHSYAVAGAFDQEKWFLQQNVMSAFSVQQIQPLSPDEIYALGYQQHLKQQQGFRAKLLLNVETKRLAFRQMLENSNLQHKGLLLALLTGDESLLSNTLKQQFQLLGISHLLAISGPHVLIFALMLTWILQRLVQRYYPKLYLWQPRQILVLLPFGLSVLLYVAFVGFEIPAIRTLLTVIVASLFILFRQEIQPFALLVYSASLLLIYDPFSILSAAFWLSYGACFILLRIYQTIQQHPQQVFSYRWQYVRWYLRLLIESQWKIFLALLPFVMLFFQQLSWLAPLANLIAIPLIGAIIVPLNIIATCIWLCLPSFALLFFHIADFMTTILLAGLGTLENAIPLNLQILHFTFLQIIAVSIAIFLLFLPRGVMPKAWVVLACCPAILPVYDAEPFAFTVLDVGQGQAIHIRDGKKQILIDTGGSYDEQKFSLADRVLLPYFSRQGISKLDQVILSHLDQDHSGAFPRLAEKMTIQQVLSNERPQSVIPNFDYCHVGQHWQGQHIEMRVLSPKAEDLVHAPEQQNELSCVVYIRYFTASGRHVNFLVMGDAGAQAEQMMMQQYPDLAVDVLVLGHHGSRFSSSSAFLAQFKPKLAVASAGFHNRYGHPSHEVKQRLQTLNIPLLNTAEQGALYFTVKNEQLHYVAARQERRWWHP
;
A
#
# COMPACT_ATOMS: atom_id res chain seq x y z
N MET A 1 -27.00 -8.06 -20.50
CA MET A 1 -26.20 -7.24 -21.42
C MET A 1 -25.52 -6.08 -20.69
N LEU A 2 -26.21 -5.16 -20.03
CA LEU A 2 -25.62 -3.96 -19.40
C LEU A 2 -24.44 -4.26 -18.48
N LYS A 3 -24.53 -5.29 -17.61
CA LYS A 3 -23.41 -5.68 -16.72
C LYS A 3 -22.13 -6.07 -17.44
N LEU A 4 -22.19 -6.64 -18.65
CA LEU A 4 -21.02 -6.98 -19.45
C LEU A 4 -20.42 -5.75 -20.13
N ILE A 5 -21.28 -4.82 -20.56
CA ILE A 5 -20.85 -3.56 -21.15
C ILE A 5 -20.11 -2.69 -20.12
N LEU A 6 -20.61 -2.65 -18.87
CA LEU A 6 -19.97 -1.92 -17.77
C LEU A 6 -18.63 -2.53 -17.31
N LEU A 7 -18.39 -3.81 -17.58
CA LEU A 7 -17.03 -4.35 -17.38
C LEU A 7 -16.00 -3.68 -18.30
N GLY A 8 -16.41 -3.24 -19.51
CA GLY A 8 -15.57 -2.40 -20.37
C GLY A 8 -15.19 -1.08 -19.67
N TRP A 9 -16.14 -0.38 -19.05
CA TRP A 9 -15.92 0.83 -18.26
C TRP A 9 -14.89 0.61 -17.15
N ILE A 10 -15.09 -0.44 -16.33
CA ILE A 10 -14.19 -0.78 -15.23
C ILE A 10 -12.78 -1.11 -15.77
N ALA A 11 -12.70 -1.87 -16.86
CA ALA A 11 -11.43 -2.24 -17.48
C ALA A 11 -10.69 -1.02 -18.05
N GLY A 12 -11.40 -0.07 -18.69
CA GLY A 12 -10.83 1.18 -19.18
C GLY A 12 -10.20 2.00 -18.06
N ILE A 13 -10.91 2.16 -16.94
CA ILE A 13 -10.39 2.86 -15.75
C ILE A 13 -9.19 2.11 -15.15
N ALA A 14 -9.20 0.77 -15.15
CA ALA A 14 -8.14 -0.04 -14.55
C ALA A 14 -6.77 0.11 -15.21
N ILE A 15 -6.73 0.54 -16.47
CA ILE A 15 -5.50 0.77 -17.22
C ILE A 15 -5.16 2.26 -17.39
N MET A 16 -5.83 3.15 -16.63
CA MET A 16 -5.48 4.58 -16.64
C MET A 16 -3.97 4.78 -16.48
N GLY A 17 -3.44 5.78 -17.17
CA GLY A 17 -2.04 6.17 -17.09
C GLY A 17 -1.03 5.21 -17.74
N LYS A 18 -1.48 4.09 -18.32
CA LYS A 18 -0.65 3.34 -19.25
C LYS A 18 -0.79 4.00 -20.61
N SER A 19 0.34 4.41 -21.18
CA SER A 19 0.36 4.91 -22.55
C SER A 19 -0.19 3.82 -23.49
N LEU A 20 -1.35 4.09 -24.04
CA LEU A 20 -1.95 3.32 -25.11
C LEU A 20 -1.94 4.21 -26.36
N PRO A 21 -0.84 4.26 -27.15
CA PRO A 21 -0.65 5.25 -28.21
C PRO A 21 -1.81 5.31 -29.22
N PHE A 22 -2.47 4.17 -29.44
CA PHE A 22 -3.65 4.09 -30.32
C PHE A 22 -4.96 4.58 -29.64
N VAL A 23 -4.98 4.76 -28.31
CA VAL A 23 -6.13 5.31 -27.57
C VAL A 23 -5.86 6.76 -27.14
N ASP A 24 -4.65 7.08 -26.70
CA ASP A 24 -4.28 8.41 -26.17
C ASP A 24 -4.50 9.53 -27.18
N GLN A 25 -4.07 9.32 -28.42
CA GLN A 25 -4.18 10.35 -29.47
C GLN A 25 -5.44 10.24 -30.32
N THR A 26 -6.04 9.04 -30.40
CA THR A 26 -7.14 8.74 -31.31
C THR A 26 -8.33 8.08 -30.64
N TRP A 27 -8.47 8.22 -29.31
CA TRP A 27 -9.56 7.61 -28.53
C TRP A 27 -10.95 7.94 -29.10
N TRP A 28 -11.14 9.15 -29.58
CA TRP A 28 -12.39 9.61 -30.20
C TRP A 28 -12.69 8.86 -31.51
N ILE A 29 -11.67 8.49 -32.30
CA ILE A 29 -11.84 7.68 -33.50
C ILE A 29 -12.32 6.28 -33.14
N TRP A 30 -11.69 5.68 -32.11
CA TRP A 30 -12.09 4.37 -31.61
C TRP A 30 -13.49 4.38 -30.99
N LEU A 31 -13.85 5.48 -30.33
CA LEU A 31 -15.19 5.69 -29.81
C LEU A 31 -16.20 5.81 -30.95
N LEU A 32 -15.91 6.63 -31.96
CA LEU A 32 -16.77 6.76 -33.16
C LEU A 32 -16.93 5.44 -33.89
N LEU A 33 -15.84 4.70 -34.09
CA LEU A 33 -15.88 3.36 -34.68
C LEU A 33 -16.79 2.41 -33.87
N ALA A 34 -16.65 2.40 -32.55
CA ALA A 34 -17.51 1.61 -31.67
C ALA A 34 -18.99 2.02 -31.79
N ILE A 35 -19.28 3.33 -31.83
CA ILE A 35 -20.64 3.87 -32.06
C ILE A 35 -21.17 3.45 -33.42
N ALA A 36 -20.35 3.53 -34.47
CA ALA A 36 -20.73 3.12 -35.83
C ALA A 36 -21.05 1.62 -35.90
N ILE A 37 -20.21 0.77 -35.31
CA ILE A 37 -20.46 -0.68 -35.22
C ILE A 37 -21.71 -0.99 -34.40
N PHE A 38 -21.90 -0.28 -33.26
CA PHE A 38 -23.10 -0.40 -32.44
C PHE A 38 -24.35 -0.03 -33.20
N SER A 39 -24.33 1.12 -33.94
CA SER A 39 -25.43 1.63 -34.73
C SER A 39 -25.76 0.66 -35.86
N PHE A 40 -24.74 0.14 -36.54
CA PHE A 40 -24.88 -0.90 -37.58
C PHE A 40 -25.49 -2.18 -36.98
N GLY A 41 -25.05 -2.61 -35.80
CA GLY A 41 -25.61 -3.75 -35.08
C GLY A 41 -27.09 -3.57 -34.74
N LEU A 42 -27.51 -2.37 -34.30
CA LEU A 42 -28.91 -2.04 -34.06
C LEU A 42 -29.73 -2.03 -35.33
N TYR A 43 -29.20 -1.45 -36.43
CA TYR A 43 -29.85 -1.43 -37.73
C TYR A 43 -30.04 -2.86 -38.27
N ALA A 44 -28.99 -3.66 -38.28
CA ALA A 44 -29.02 -5.06 -38.68
C ALA A 44 -29.99 -5.90 -37.84
N LYS A 45 -30.08 -5.67 -36.51
CA LYS A 45 -31.07 -6.30 -35.66
C LYS A 45 -32.51 -6.01 -36.06
N ARG A 46 -32.78 -4.82 -36.60
CA ARG A 46 -34.13 -4.43 -37.08
C ARG A 46 -34.59 -5.25 -38.25
N PHE A 47 -33.65 -5.63 -39.14
CA PHE A 47 -33.96 -6.39 -40.38
C PHE A 47 -33.73 -7.90 -40.24
N TYR A 48 -32.81 -8.35 -39.36
CA TYR A 48 -32.40 -9.75 -39.22
C TYR A 48 -32.68 -10.23 -37.79
N LEU A 49 -33.91 -10.30 -37.38
CA LEU A 49 -34.37 -10.65 -36.06
C LEU A 49 -33.74 -11.96 -35.55
N ASN A 50 -33.08 -11.87 -34.37
CA ASN A 50 -32.65 -12.99 -33.52
C ASN A 50 -31.35 -13.75 -33.84
N GLN A 51 -30.49 -13.32 -34.71
CA GLN A 51 -29.18 -13.98 -34.85
C GLN A 51 -28.24 -13.62 -33.65
N PRO A 52 -27.58 -14.60 -32.99
CA PRO A 52 -26.70 -14.38 -31.85
C PRO A 52 -25.48 -13.50 -32.22
N PHE A 53 -25.06 -13.51 -33.49
CA PHE A 53 -23.95 -12.70 -34.01
C PHE A 53 -24.16 -11.20 -33.78
N TYR A 54 -25.32 -10.64 -34.13
CA TYR A 54 -25.59 -9.20 -33.99
C TYR A 54 -25.67 -8.78 -32.52
N LYS A 55 -26.19 -9.66 -31.62
CA LYS A 55 -26.20 -9.40 -30.19
C LYS A 55 -24.78 -9.34 -29.62
N SER A 56 -23.91 -10.23 -30.06
CA SER A 56 -22.51 -10.23 -29.68
C SER A 56 -21.77 -8.99 -30.21
N LEU A 57 -22.02 -8.58 -31.45
CA LEU A 57 -21.41 -7.39 -32.06
C LEU A 57 -21.80 -6.12 -31.28
N ILE A 58 -23.09 -5.96 -30.96
CA ILE A 58 -23.59 -4.83 -30.14
C ILE A 58 -22.93 -4.84 -28.76
N LEU A 59 -22.81 -6.00 -28.13
CA LEU A 59 -22.21 -6.13 -26.83
C LEU A 59 -20.72 -5.74 -26.84
N ILE A 60 -19.96 -6.26 -27.81
CA ILE A 60 -18.53 -5.99 -27.94
C ILE A 60 -18.27 -4.50 -28.24
N SER A 61 -19.01 -3.92 -29.19
CA SER A 61 -18.85 -2.51 -29.57
C SER A 61 -19.21 -1.55 -28.43
N ALA A 62 -20.32 -1.84 -27.70
CA ALA A 62 -20.71 -1.05 -26.54
C ALA A 62 -19.71 -1.20 -25.38
N SER A 63 -19.17 -2.40 -25.15
CA SER A 63 -18.12 -2.63 -24.15
C SER A 63 -16.84 -1.88 -24.52
N TRP A 64 -16.47 -1.86 -25.79
CA TRP A 64 -15.30 -1.12 -26.27
C TRP A 64 -15.49 0.40 -26.16
N ALA A 65 -16.66 0.91 -26.51
CA ALA A 65 -16.98 2.33 -26.34
C ALA A 65 -16.86 2.77 -24.87
N LEU A 66 -17.40 1.97 -23.93
CA LEU A 66 -17.27 2.26 -22.50
C LEU A 66 -15.84 2.06 -21.98
N PHE A 67 -15.07 1.15 -22.57
CA PHE A 67 -13.65 1.02 -22.26
C PHE A 67 -12.88 2.30 -22.62
N CYS A 68 -13.04 2.81 -23.85
CA CYS A 68 -12.42 4.07 -24.28
C CYS A 68 -12.89 5.27 -23.43
N GLY A 69 -14.19 5.32 -23.15
CA GLY A 69 -14.77 6.37 -22.31
C GLY A 69 -14.24 6.33 -20.85
N GLY A 70 -14.14 5.13 -20.27
CA GLY A 70 -13.61 4.93 -18.92
C GLY A 70 -12.12 5.28 -18.81
N TYR A 71 -11.35 4.87 -19.81
CA TYR A 71 -9.93 5.21 -19.92
C TYR A 71 -9.73 6.74 -19.97
N HIS A 72 -10.38 7.41 -20.93
CA HIS A 72 -10.26 8.86 -21.08
C HIS A 72 -10.74 9.64 -19.82
N PHE A 73 -11.86 9.23 -19.24
CA PHE A 73 -12.37 9.82 -17.99
C PHE A 73 -11.34 9.75 -16.86
N ALA A 74 -10.73 8.56 -16.68
CA ALA A 74 -9.77 8.34 -15.62
C ALA A 74 -8.44 9.06 -15.88
N ASP A 75 -8.00 9.09 -17.15
CA ASP A 75 -6.77 9.75 -17.57
C ASP A 75 -6.85 11.27 -17.41
N THR A 76 -7.96 11.88 -17.82
CA THR A 76 -8.23 13.32 -17.59
C THR A 76 -8.24 13.66 -16.09
N ALA A 77 -8.88 12.80 -15.26
CA ALA A 77 -8.88 13.01 -13.82
C ALA A 77 -7.46 12.90 -13.24
N LEU A 78 -6.63 12.02 -13.79
CA LEU A 78 -5.25 11.86 -13.39
C LEU A 78 -4.41 13.09 -13.74
N GLU A 79 -4.46 13.54 -15.00
CA GLU A 79 -3.74 14.75 -15.43
C GLU A 79 -4.07 15.94 -14.52
N HIS A 80 -5.35 16.12 -14.20
CA HIS A 80 -5.77 17.20 -13.30
C HIS A 80 -5.15 17.04 -11.90
N ARG A 81 -5.11 15.85 -11.31
CA ARG A 81 -4.45 15.64 -10.00
C ARG A 81 -2.94 15.84 -10.07
N LEU A 82 -2.30 15.39 -11.16
CA LEU A 82 -0.85 15.57 -11.35
C LEU A 82 -0.44 17.04 -11.46
N GLN A 83 -1.25 17.88 -12.12
CA GLN A 83 -1.00 19.32 -12.23
C GLN A 83 -1.08 20.06 -10.89
N LEU A 84 -1.84 19.53 -9.93
CA LEU A 84 -2.00 20.12 -8.59
C LEU A 84 -0.94 19.65 -7.59
N ARG A 85 -0.07 18.70 -7.98
CA ARG A 85 0.97 18.16 -7.11
C ARG A 85 2.13 19.13 -6.93
N GLU A 86 2.66 19.12 -5.71
CA GLU A 86 3.94 19.78 -5.44
C GLU A 86 5.08 18.84 -5.80
N LEU A 87 6.11 19.35 -6.46
CA LEU A 87 7.27 18.58 -6.89
C LEU A 87 8.54 18.94 -6.13
N GLU A 88 8.62 20.17 -5.59
CA GLU A 88 9.81 20.68 -4.92
C GLU A 88 9.52 21.03 -3.46
N PRO A 89 10.44 20.68 -2.54
CA PRO A 89 10.34 21.10 -1.15
C PRO A 89 10.76 22.57 -1.01
N GLN A 90 9.85 23.40 -0.54
CA GLN A 90 10.08 24.83 -0.32
C GLN A 90 9.43 25.31 0.98
N PRO A 91 9.98 26.35 1.63
CA PRO A 91 9.27 27.04 2.70
C PRO A 91 8.00 27.68 2.16
N PHE A 92 6.91 27.58 2.89
CA PHE A 92 5.63 28.12 2.46
C PHE A 92 4.76 28.54 3.64
N GLU A 93 3.95 29.58 3.44
CA GLU A 93 2.89 30.00 4.32
C GLU A 93 1.56 29.53 3.75
N ALA A 94 0.95 28.52 4.39
CA ALA A 94 -0.33 27.99 3.93
C ALA A 94 -1.49 28.48 4.80
N ILE A 95 -2.58 28.86 4.13
CA ILE A 95 -3.88 29.11 4.76
C ILE A 95 -4.68 27.83 4.65
N VAL A 96 -5.01 27.24 5.81
CA VAL A 96 -5.62 25.91 5.85
C VAL A 96 -6.94 25.90 6.60
N TYR A 97 -7.85 25.06 6.14
CA TYR A 97 -9.09 24.73 6.81
C TYR A 97 -9.11 23.28 7.26
N ILE A 98 -9.52 23.01 8.49
CA ILE A 98 -9.50 21.69 9.10
C ILE A 98 -10.90 21.08 9.07
N LYS A 99 -11.08 20.05 8.28
CA LYS A 99 -12.37 19.35 8.14
C LYS A 99 -12.39 17.90 8.61
N ASN A 100 -11.22 17.25 8.68
CA ASN A 100 -11.09 15.84 9.02
C ASN A 100 -10.38 15.65 10.36
N LEU A 101 -10.65 14.52 11.02
CA LEU A 101 -9.94 14.10 12.21
C LEU A 101 -8.44 13.96 11.94
N ASP A 102 -7.65 14.17 12.98
CA ASP A 102 -6.23 13.85 12.98
C ASP A 102 -5.99 12.35 13.21
N GLU A 103 -4.88 11.86 12.68
CA GLU A 103 -4.29 10.59 13.04
C GLU A 103 -3.22 10.85 14.10
N LEU A 104 -3.35 10.18 15.27
CA LEU A 104 -2.33 10.21 16.30
C LEU A 104 -1.16 9.33 15.87
N THR A 105 0.05 9.90 15.90
CA THR A 105 1.29 9.19 15.66
C THR A 105 2.19 9.31 16.88
N GLU A 106 3.19 8.46 17.03
CA GLU A 106 4.14 8.51 18.15
C GLU A 106 4.86 9.87 18.24
N ASP A 107 5.10 10.51 17.09
CA ASP A 107 5.83 11.78 16.95
C ASP A 107 4.95 13.03 16.96
N GLY A 108 3.63 12.88 17.02
CA GLY A 108 2.71 14.02 16.97
C GLY A 108 1.41 13.69 16.27
N HIS A 109 0.92 14.64 15.48
CA HIS A 109 -0.35 14.53 14.79
C HIS A 109 -0.13 14.64 13.28
N LYS A 110 -0.86 13.83 12.52
CA LYS A 110 -0.97 13.91 11.08
C LYS A 110 -2.42 14.20 10.73
N GLN A 111 -2.66 15.24 9.94
CA GLN A 111 -4.03 15.66 9.62
C GLN A 111 -4.15 16.11 8.17
N ILE A 112 -5.24 15.72 7.52
CA ILE A 112 -5.57 16.22 6.19
C ILE A 112 -6.24 17.59 6.37
N ALA A 113 -5.67 18.61 5.72
CA ALA A 113 -6.21 19.96 5.68
C ALA A 113 -6.42 20.43 4.24
N GLU A 114 -7.40 21.28 4.08
CA GLU A 114 -7.71 21.95 2.82
C GLU A 114 -6.93 23.26 2.73
N VAL A 115 -6.00 23.36 1.78
CA VAL A 115 -5.14 24.52 1.55
C VAL A 115 -5.80 25.46 0.54
N LEU A 116 -5.90 26.74 0.87
CA LEU A 116 -6.68 27.72 0.10
C LEU A 116 -5.83 28.61 -0.80
N ASN A 117 -4.57 28.88 -0.43
CA ASN A 117 -3.74 29.92 -1.04
C ASN A 117 -2.64 29.38 -1.99
N ARG A 118 -2.73 28.13 -2.43
CA ARG A 118 -1.71 27.54 -3.31
C ARG A 118 -2.15 27.45 -4.77
N HIS A 119 -3.37 27.01 -5.00
CA HIS A 119 -3.96 26.84 -6.34
C HIS A 119 -5.26 27.63 -6.43
N ALA A 120 -5.79 27.80 -7.65
CA ALA A 120 -7.08 28.45 -7.85
C ALA A 120 -8.24 27.72 -7.16
N GLN A 121 -8.07 26.42 -6.91
CA GLN A 121 -9.01 25.58 -6.17
C GLN A 121 -8.36 25.06 -4.88
N PRO A 122 -9.14 24.89 -3.80
CA PRO A 122 -8.63 24.29 -2.57
C PRO A 122 -8.11 22.88 -2.82
N VAL A 123 -6.93 22.56 -2.28
CA VAL A 123 -6.26 21.25 -2.40
C VAL A 123 -6.01 20.64 -1.02
N ASN A 124 -6.02 19.33 -0.93
CA ASN A 124 -5.74 18.67 0.33
C ASN A 124 -4.24 18.42 0.49
N TRP A 125 -3.71 18.73 1.68
CA TRP A 125 -2.36 18.39 2.10
C TRP A 125 -2.38 17.61 3.41
N PHE A 126 -1.37 16.76 3.62
CA PHE A 126 -1.07 16.17 4.92
C PHE A 126 -0.25 17.16 5.75
N LEU A 127 -0.80 17.64 6.85
CA LEU A 127 -0.08 18.43 7.85
C LEU A 127 0.56 17.50 8.87
N TYR A 128 1.86 17.62 9.06
CA TYR A 128 2.62 16.94 10.11
C TYR A 128 2.95 17.92 11.22
N LEU A 129 2.36 17.69 12.39
CA LEU A 129 2.57 18.48 13.61
C LEU A 129 3.44 17.67 14.56
N LYS A 130 4.69 18.07 14.74
CA LYS A 130 5.62 17.37 15.64
C LYS A 130 5.27 17.65 17.11
N LYS A 131 5.39 16.64 17.94
CA LYS A 131 5.30 16.79 19.39
C LYS A 131 6.57 17.51 19.89
N ASN A 132 6.43 18.73 20.42
CA ASN A 132 7.57 19.44 20.98
C ASN A 132 8.06 18.73 22.25
N LYS A 133 9.36 18.47 22.36
CA LYS A 133 9.98 17.91 23.57
C LYS A 133 9.96 18.89 24.75
N ASP A 134 9.94 20.19 24.47
CA ASP A 134 9.83 21.25 25.47
C ASP A 134 8.36 21.54 25.78
N GLN A 135 7.95 21.16 26.96
CA GLN A 135 6.58 21.14 27.49
C GLN A 135 5.86 22.49 27.62
N THR A 136 6.32 23.57 27.02
CA THR A 136 5.76 24.91 27.21
C THR A 136 4.86 25.43 26.11
N VAL A 137 4.82 24.78 24.94
CA VAL A 137 3.80 25.03 23.91
C VAL A 137 2.94 23.77 23.85
N GLN A 138 1.74 23.82 24.42
CA GLN A 138 0.70 22.83 24.20
C GLN A 138 0.75 22.40 22.73
N SER A 139 0.87 21.10 22.47
CA SER A 139 0.64 20.52 21.16
C SER A 139 -0.82 20.83 20.81
N GLN A 140 -1.05 22.01 20.22
CA GLN A 140 -2.37 22.44 19.79
C GLN A 140 -2.77 21.52 18.66
N SER A 141 -3.57 20.50 18.95
CA SER A 141 -4.33 19.82 17.94
C SER A 141 -5.16 20.86 17.21
N LEU A 142 -5.06 20.90 15.88
CA LEU A 142 -5.84 21.82 15.07
C LEU A 142 -7.32 21.46 15.20
N GLN A 143 -8.13 22.42 15.61
CA GLN A 143 -9.55 22.20 15.88
C GLN A 143 -10.35 22.06 14.58
N LEU A 144 -11.27 21.12 14.56
CA LEU A 144 -12.19 20.93 13.45
C LEU A 144 -13.03 22.18 13.19
N GLY A 145 -13.21 22.52 11.92
CA GLY A 145 -14.02 23.66 11.48
C GLY A 145 -13.33 25.02 11.59
N HIS A 146 -12.03 25.05 11.96
CA HIS A 146 -11.28 26.30 12.11
C HIS A 146 -10.28 26.51 10.99
N TYR A 147 -9.92 27.77 10.78
CA TYR A 147 -8.91 28.21 9.83
C TYR A 147 -7.62 28.54 10.57
N TYR A 148 -6.51 28.22 9.92
CA TYR A 148 -5.17 28.49 10.45
C TYR A 148 -4.26 29.01 9.35
N ARG A 149 -3.36 29.89 9.72
CA ARG A 149 -2.18 30.25 8.97
C ARG A 149 -1.04 29.41 9.51
N VAL A 150 -0.47 28.57 8.68
CA VAL A 150 0.61 27.65 9.08
C VAL A 150 1.87 27.94 8.28
N TYR A 151 2.97 28.10 8.98
CA TYR A 151 4.30 28.27 8.39
C TYR A 151 5.04 26.96 8.48
N GLY A 152 5.76 26.60 7.42
CA GLY A 152 6.50 25.37 7.40
C GLY A 152 7.15 25.05 6.06
N LYS A 153 7.41 23.79 5.82
CA LYS A 153 8.06 23.30 4.60
C LYS A 153 7.16 22.30 3.87
N ILE A 154 6.95 22.54 2.57
CA ILE A 154 6.33 21.58 1.67
C ILE A 154 7.23 20.36 1.57
N LYS A 155 6.64 19.18 1.64
CA LYS A 155 7.30 17.87 1.45
C LYS A 155 6.55 17.11 0.36
N PRO A 156 7.01 17.21 -0.89
CA PRO A 156 6.41 16.45 -1.99
C PRO A 156 6.36 14.96 -1.68
N ALA A 157 5.36 14.28 -2.22
CA ALA A 157 5.38 12.83 -2.21
C ALA A 157 6.55 12.34 -3.04
N HIS A 158 7.41 11.53 -2.44
CA HIS A 158 8.52 10.89 -3.12
C HIS A 158 8.67 9.48 -2.58
N SER A 159 8.45 8.50 -3.44
CA SER A 159 8.57 7.09 -3.08
C SER A 159 10.01 6.63 -3.16
N TYR A 160 10.42 5.72 -2.29
CA TYR A 160 11.58 4.87 -2.57
C TYR A 160 11.25 4.03 -3.80
N ALA A 161 11.89 4.37 -4.92
CA ALA A 161 11.60 3.71 -6.18
C ALA A 161 12.34 2.37 -6.27
N VAL A 162 11.93 1.42 -5.43
CA VAL A 162 12.45 0.05 -5.32
C VAL A 162 11.32 -0.93 -5.54
N ALA A 163 11.58 -2.02 -6.25
CA ALA A 163 10.59 -3.06 -6.48
C ALA A 163 10.08 -3.65 -5.16
N GLY A 164 8.78 -3.60 -4.93
CA GLY A 164 8.15 -4.09 -3.70
C GLY A 164 7.98 -3.05 -2.58
N ALA A 165 8.72 -1.94 -2.60
CA ALA A 165 8.58 -0.87 -1.62
C ALA A 165 7.21 -0.17 -1.72
N PHE A 166 6.81 0.49 -0.62
CA PHE A 166 5.56 1.23 -0.56
C PHE A 166 5.60 2.46 -1.48
N ASP A 167 4.62 2.55 -2.38
CA ASP A 167 4.50 3.66 -3.32
C ASP A 167 3.68 4.81 -2.69
N GLN A 168 4.38 5.76 -2.07
CA GLN A 168 3.79 6.92 -1.42
C GLN A 168 3.12 7.87 -2.43
N GLU A 169 3.67 8.01 -3.63
CA GLU A 169 3.12 8.87 -4.68
C GLU A 169 1.76 8.35 -5.12
N LYS A 170 1.65 7.05 -5.37
CA LYS A 170 0.37 6.37 -5.66
C LYS A 170 -0.62 6.54 -4.52
N TRP A 171 -0.17 6.38 -3.27
CA TRP A 171 -1.04 6.49 -2.10
C TRP A 171 -1.57 7.91 -1.92
N PHE A 172 -0.75 8.95 -2.14
CA PHE A 172 -1.21 10.34 -2.11
C PHE A 172 -2.29 10.60 -3.16
N LEU A 173 -2.11 10.10 -4.38
CA LEU A 173 -3.13 10.21 -5.44
C LEU A 173 -4.44 9.52 -5.04
N GLN A 174 -4.38 8.33 -4.43
CA GLN A 174 -5.57 7.64 -3.92
C GLN A 174 -6.31 8.44 -2.85
N GLN A 175 -5.57 9.07 -1.93
CA GLN A 175 -6.14 9.87 -0.85
C GLN A 175 -6.58 11.27 -1.29
N ASN A 176 -6.41 11.62 -2.56
CA ASN A 176 -6.61 12.97 -3.09
C ASN A 176 -5.82 14.04 -2.31
N VAL A 177 -4.55 13.73 -2.00
CA VAL A 177 -3.61 14.59 -1.29
C VAL A 177 -2.49 14.99 -2.23
N MET A 178 -2.24 16.30 -2.36
CA MET A 178 -1.31 16.81 -3.35
C MET A 178 0.11 16.96 -2.81
N SER A 179 0.27 17.11 -1.50
CA SER A 179 1.57 17.18 -0.83
C SER A 179 1.46 16.87 0.66
N ALA A 180 2.61 16.66 1.30
CA ALA A 180 2.74 16.76 2.74
C ALA A 180 3.32 18.14 3.12
N PHE A 181 3.10 18.57 4.35
CA PHE A 181 3.57 19.84 4.89
C PHE A 181 4.03 19.67 6.34
N SER A 182 5.29 20.01 6.60
CA SER A 182 5.85 19.97 7.96
C SER A 182 5.62 21.32 8.61
N VAL A 183 4.68 21.37 9.54
CA VAL A 183 4.29 22.58 10.26
C VAL A 183 5.36 22.98 11.28
N GLN A 184 5.74 24.24 11.29
CA GLN A 184 6.67 24.84 12.25
C GLN A 184 5.99 25.83 13.18
N GLN A 185 5.07 26.66 12.63
CA GLN A 185 4.32 27.67 13.39
C GLN A 185 2.85 27.62 12.98
N ILE A 186 1.98 27.94 13.92
CA ILE A 186 0.53 27.90 13.76
C ILE A 186 -0.05 29.20 14.32
N GLN A 187 -0.87 29.87 13.54
CA GLN A 187 -1.64 31.02 13.94
C GLN A 187 -3.12 30.78 13.60
N PRO A 188 -4.05 30.80 14.55
CA PRO A 188 -5.47 30.72 14.26
C PRO A 188 -5.93 31.96 13.48
N LEU A 189 -6.86 31.79 12.54
CA LEU A 189 -7.47 32.87 11.77
C LEU A 189 -8.95 32.93 12.08
N SER A 190 -9.44 34.16 12.28
CA SER A 190 -10.87 34.43 12.43
C SER A 190 -11.60 34.39 11.08
N PRO A 191 -12.92 34.18 11.06
CA PRO A 191 -13.72 34.27 9.84
C PRO A 191 -13.61 35.61 9.14
N ASP A 192 -13.44 36.71 9.90
CA ASP A 192 -13.32 38.07 9.36
C ASP A 192 -11.96 38.23 8.64
N GLU A 193 -10.88 37.69 9.16
CA GLU A 193 -9.59 37.67 8.49
C GLU A 193 -9.63 36.85 7.20
N ILE A 194 -10.31 35.71 7.20
CA ILE A 194 -10.50 34.88 5.99
C ILE A 194 -11.33 35.63 4.94
N TYR A 195 -12.34 36.41 5.40
CA TYR A 195 -13.11 37.29 4.52
C TYR A 195 -12.22 38.35 3.89
N ALA A 196 -11.40 39.04 4.71
CA ALA A 196 -10.47 40.07 4.26
C ALA A 196 -9.40 39.52 3.29
N LEU A 197 -8.97 38.24 3.45
CA LEU A 197 -8.04 37.58 2.55
C LEU A 197 -8.67 37.11 1.22
N GLY A 198 -9.97 37.36 1.01
CA GLY A 198 -10.66 37.09 -0.26
C GLY A 198 -11.31 35.70 -0.37
N TYR A 199 -11.28 34.84 0.69
CA TYR A 199 -11.84 33.47 0.66
C TYR A 199 -13.33 33.43 1.05
N GLN A 200 -14.11 34.42 0.69
CA GLN A 200 -15.54 34.54 1.01
C GLN A 200 -16.37 33.36 0.46
N GLN A 201 -16.04 32.91 -0.74
CA GLN A 201 -16.76 31.81 -1.37
C GLN A 201 -16.57 30.52 -0.58
N HIS A 202 -15.35 30.25 -0.10
CA HIS A 202 -15.06 29.09 0.74
C HIS A 202 -15.82 29.17 2.09
N LEU A 203 -15.84 30.34 2.75
CA LEU A 203 -16.64 30.55 3.95
C LEU A 203 -18.12 30.20 3.74
N LYS A 204 -18.70 30.71 2.64
CA LYS A 204 -20.11 30.40 2.29
C LYS A 204 -20.35 28.90 2.05
N GLN A 205 -19.43 28.25 1.38
CA GLN A 205 -19.51 26.80 1.16
C GLN A 205 -19.46 26.01 2.48
N GLN A 206 -18.59 26.38 3.42
CA GLN A 206 -18.50 25.72 4.72
C GLN A 206 -19.69 26.02 5.64
N GLN A 207 -20.40 27.13 5.42
CA GLN A 207 -21.66 27.43 6.10
C GLN A 207 -22.86 26.65 5.53
N GLY A 208 -22.72 26.02 4.37
CA GLY A 208 -23.75 25.22 3.72
C GLY A 208 -24.20 24.00 4.57
N PHE A 209 -25.45 23.59 4.41
CA PHE A 209 -26.03 22.48 5.17
C PHE A 209 -25.19 21.19 5.10
N ARG A 210 -24.71 20.82 3.91
CA ARG A 210 -23.89 19.61 3.71
C ARG A 210 -22.56 19.69 4.48
N ALA A 211 -21.86 20.82 4.41
CA ALA A 211 -20.57 20.99 5.08
C ALA A 211 -20.76 20.97 6.61
N LYS A 212 -21.77 21.67 7.14
CA LYS A 212 -22.12 21.64 8.56
C LYS A 212 -22.47 20.24 9.05
N LEU A 213 -23.23 19.47 8.26
CA LEU A 213 -23.59 18.10 8.62
C LEU A 213 -22.34 17.21 8.72
N LEU A 214 -21.45 17.27 7.71
CA LEU A 214 -20.20 16.50 7.72
C LEU A 214 -19.29 16.90 8.87
N LEU A 215 -19.12 18.19 9.13
CA LEU A 215 -18.35 18.70 10.25
C LEU A 215 -18.91 18.23 11.60
N ASN A 216 -20.25 18.21 11.76
CA ASN A 216 -20.89 17.70 12.97
C ASN A 216 -20.63 16.20 13.17
N VAL A 217 -20.63 15.41 12.09
CA VAL A 217 -20.27 14.00 12.15
C VAL A 217 -18.83 13.84 12.64
N GLU A 218 -17.86 14.59 12.07
CA GLU A 218 -16.45 14.53 12.49
C GLU A 218 -16.26 14.98 13.95
N THR A 219 -17.01 16.00 14.39
CA THR A 219 -17.01 16.44 15.79
C THR A 219 -17.53 15.33 16.73
N LYS A 220 -18.57 14.59 16.33
CA LYS A 220 -19.10 13.46 17.11
C LYS A 220 -18.10 12.28 17.12
N ARG A 221 -17.41 12.03 16.02
CA ARG A 221 -16.32 11.02 15.96
C ARG A 221 -15.18 11.38 16.92
N LEU A 222 -14.77 12.66 16.95
CA LEU A 222 -13.77 13.15 17.90
C LEU A 222 -14.21 12.98 19.35
N ALA A 223 -15.43 13.39 19.67
CA ALA A 223 -16.00 13.23 21.02
C ALA A 223 -16.06 11.75 21.43
N PHE A 224 -16.38 10.86 20.49
CA PHE A 224 -16.39 9.41 20.73
C PHE A 224 -14.97 8.87 21.00
N ARG A 225 -13.98 9.27 20.19
CA ARG A 225 -12.56 8.93 20.43
C ARG A 225 -12.10 9.36 21.81
N GLN A 226 -12.36 10.62 22.19
CA GLN A 226 -11.98 11.19 23.48
C GLN A 226 -12.68 10.46 24.65
N MET A 227 -13.94 10.07 24.48
CA MET A 227 -14.65 9.29 25.50
C MET A 227 -13.99 7.93 25.72
N LEU A 228 -13.64 7.21 24.64
CA LEU A 228 -12.92 5.93 24.77
C LEU A 228 -11.51 6.12 25.31
N GLU A 229 -10.79 7.14 24.88
CA GLU A 229 -9.43 7.44 25.34
C GLU A 229 -9.40 7.67 26.86
N ASN A 230 -10.36 8.41 27.39
CA ASN A 230 -10.50 8.71 28.81
C ASN A 230 -11.14 7.58 29.62
N SER A 231 -11.58 6.50 28.99
CA SER A 231 -12.16 5.34 29.67
C SER A 231 -11.09 4.40 30.23
N ASN A 232 -11.47 3.59 31.23
CA ASN A 232 -10.61 2.55 31.82
C ASN A 232 -10.67 1.21 31.06
N LEU A 233 -11.08 1.21 29.78
CA LEU A 233 -11.14 0.01 28.97
C LEU A 233 -9.73 -0.44 28.55
N GLN A 234 -9.50 -1.76 28.56
CA GLN A 234 -8.17 -2.33 28.20
C GLN A 234 -7.91 -2.28 26.68
N HIS A 235 -8.92 -2.58 25.88
CA HIS A 235 -8.81 -2.72 24.42
C HIS A 235 -9.53 -1.61 23.65
N LYS A 236 -9.57 -0.40 24.26
CA LYS A 236 -10.25 0.78 23.68
C LYS A 236 -9.87 1.08 22.23
N GLY A 237 -8.60 0.87 21.86
CA GLY A 237 -8.14 1.05 20.47
C GLY A 237 -8.80 0.09 19.49
N LEU A 238 -8.98 -1.18 19.87
CA LEU A 238 -9.66 -2.15 19.02
C LEU A 238 -11.16 -1.86 18.90
N LEU A 239 -11.82 -1.47 20.02
CA LEU A 239 -13.23 -1.07 19.98
C LEU A 239 -13.46 0.16 19.10
N LEU A 240 -12.57 1.16 19.17
CA LEU A 240 -12.60 2.33 18.30
C LEU A 240 -12.44 1.95 16.82
N ALA A 241 -11.41 1.15 16.49
CA ALA A 241 -11.12 0.72 15.13
C ALA A 241 -12.28 -0.09 14.51
N LEU A 242 -12.86 -1.05 15.26
CA LEU A 242 -13.96 -1.88 14.78
C LEU A 242 -15.26 -1.11 14.54
N LEU A 243 -15.45 0.04 15.15
CA LEU A 243 -16.65 0.83 14.99
C LEU A 243 -16.51 1.98 13.97
N THR A 244 -15.40 2.71 14.03
CA THR A 244 -15.20 3.96 13.27
C THR A 244 -14.12 3.87 12.20
N GLY A 245 -13.33 2.79 12.16
CA GLY A 245 -12.13 2.68 11.32
C GLY A 245 -10.93 3.48 11.84
N ASP A 246 -11.06 4.16 12.96
CA ASP A 246 -10.01 4.97 13.54
C ASP A 246 -9.02 4.10 14.32
N GLU A 247 -7.82 3.97 13.80
CA GLU A 247 -6.75 3.15 14.38
C GLU A 247 -5.81 3.95 15.30
N SER A 248 -6.14 5.21 15.63
CA SER A 248 -5.26 6.11 16.39
C SER A 248 -4.86 5.57 17.77
N LEU A 249 -5.76 4.84 18.43
CA LEU A 249 -5.52 4.26 19.75
C LEU A 249 -5.05 2.79 19.70
N LEU A 250 -4.81 2.25 18.49
CA LEU A 250 -4.42 0.85 18.31
C LEU A 250 -2.90 0.70 18.42
N SER A 251 -2.43 -0.19 19.31
CA SER A 251 -0.99 -0.44 19.47
C SER A 251 -0.35 -1.12 18.26
N ASN A 252 0.90 -0.80 17.98
CA ASN A 252 1.66 -1.41 16.89
C ASN A 252 1.82 -2.93 17.09
N THR A 253 1.96 -3.39 18.33
CA THR A 253 2.02 -4.82 18.68
C THR A 253 0.76 -5.56 18.25
N LEU A 254 -0.42 -5.00 18.52
CA LEU A 254 -1.69 -5.59 18.13
C LEU A 254 -1.88 -5.59 16.59
N LYS A 255 -1.46 -4.52 15.92
CA LYS A 255 -1.45 -4.47 14.43
C LYS A 255 -0.59 -5.57 13.84
N GLN A 256 0.61 -5.77 14.39
CA GLN A 256 1.51 -6.85 13.96
C GLN A 256 0.93 -8.24 14.24
N GLN A 257 0.31 -8.46 15.39
CA GLN A 257 -0.37 -9.72 15.71
C GLN A 257 -1.49 -10.04 14.71
N PHE A 258 -2.34 -9.05 14.41
CA PHE A 258 -3.40 -9.22 13.40
C PHE A 258 -2.85 -9.49 11.99
N GLN A 259 -1.70 -8.90 11.66
CA GLN A 259 -1.01 -9.17 10.40
C GLN A 259 -0.45 -10.60 10.35
N LEU A 260 0.22 -11.04 11.41
CA LEU A 260 0.76 -12.40 11.54
C LEU A 260 -0.34 -13.47 11.40
N LEU A 261 -1.49 -13.21 12.02
CA LEU A 261 -2.66 -14.09 11.95
C LEU A 261 -3.47 -13.97 10.64
N GLY A 262 -3.11 -13.02 9.76
CA GLY A 262 -3.81 -12.79 8.49
C GLY A 262 -5.22 -12.22 8.62
N ILE A 263 -5.54 -11.61 9.75
CA ILE A 263 -6.86 -11.05 10.09
C ILE A 263 -6.90 -9.52 10.11
N SER A 264 -5.86 -8.84 9.62
CA SER A 264 -5.82 -7.35 9.55
C SER A 264 -7.02 -6.75 8.83
N HIS A 265 -7.62 -7.47 7.89
CA HIS A 265 -8.82 -7.05 7.17
C HIS A 265 -10.07 -6.88 8.07
N LEU A 266 -10.06 -7.43 9.28
CA LEU A 266 -11.14 -7.25 10.27
C LEU A 266 -11.06 -5.91 11.00
N LEU A 267 -9.88 -5.25 11.02
CA LEU A 267 -9.71 -3.89 11.54
C LEU A 267 -10.38 -2.86 10.63
N ALA A 268 -10.36 -3.12 9.33
CA ALA A 268 -11.09 -2.29 8.37
C ALA A 268 -12.59 -2.53 8.49
N ILE A 269 -13.36 -1.44 8.41
CA ILE A 269 -14.81 -1.57 8.47
C ILE A 269 -15.32 -2.34 7.27
N SER A 270 -16.03 -3.42 7.56
CA SER A 270 -16.58 -4.32 6.54
C SER A 270 -18.06 -4.02 6.25
N GLY A 271 -18.53 -4.47 5.07
CA GLY A 271 -19.94 -4.39 4.71
C GLY A 271 -20.91 -4.96 5.76
N PRO A 272 -20.65 -6.11 6.38
CA PRO A 272 -21.45 -6.65 7.48
C PRO A 272 -21.65 -5.69 8.65
N HIS A 273 -20.65 -4.91 9.07
CA HIS A 273 -20.80 -3.93 10.16
C HIS A 273 -21.86 -2.88 9.84
N VAL A 274 -21.83 -2.34 8.62
CA VAL A 274 -22.82 -1.37 8.12
C VAL A 274 -24.22 -1.99 8.08
N LEU A 275 -24.31 -3.24 7.58
CA LEU A 275 -25.61 -3.94 7.47
C LEU A 275 -26.18 -4.32 8.83
N ILE A 276 -25.36 -4.71 9.82
CA ILE A 276 -25.82 -5.02 11.18
C ILE A 276 -26.49 -3.80 11.79
N PHE A 277 -25.83 -2.62 11.72
CA PHE A 277 -26.43 -1.38 12.21
C PHE A 277 -27.77 -1.07 11.51
N ALA A 278 -27.77 -1.12 10.17
CA ALA A 278 -28.96 -0.83 9.39
C ALA A 278 -30.11 -1.80 9.67
N LEU A 279 -29.83 -3.09 9.83
CA LEU A 279 -30.81 -4.12 10.20
C LEU A 279 -31.37 -3.88 11.60
N MET A 280 -30.52 -3.59 12.59
CA MET A 280 -30.95 -3.31 13.96
C MET A 280 -31.88 -2.10 14.01
N LEU A 281 -31.46 -0.97 13.42
CA LEU A 281 -32.27 0.25 13.42
C LEU A 281 -33.57 0.06 12.65
N THR A 282 -33.53 -0.56 11.49
CA THR A 282 -34.73 -0.84 10.67
C THR A 282 -35.69 -1.80 11.37
N TRP A 283 -35.16 -2.81 12.08
CA TRP A 283 -36.00 -3.73 12.88
C TRP A 283 -36.71 -2.98 13.99
N ILE A 284 -36.04 -2.10 14.73
CA ILE A 284 -36.65 -1.25 15.76
C ILE A 284 -37.78 -0.41 15.15
N LEU A 285 -37.46 0.31 14.05
CA LEU A 285 -38.45 1.15 13.36
C LEU A 285 -39.65 0.34 12.86
N GLN A 286 -39.42 -0.84 12.31
CA GLN A 286 -40.50 -1.73 11.90
C GLN A 286 -41.39 -2.14 13.07
N ARG A 287 -40.81 -2.46 14.23
CA ARG A 287 -41.57 -2.80 15.44
C ARG A 287 -42.40 -1.61 15.93
N LEU A 288 -41.86 -0.41 15.89
CA LEU A 288 -42.57 0.83 16.23
C LEU A 288 -43.73 1.10 15.25
N VAL A 289 -43.47 0.99 13.94
CA VAL A 289 -44.53 1.16 12.92
C VAL A 289 -45.64 0.09 13.07
N GLN A 290 -45.26 -1.17 13.31
CA GLN A 290 -46.23 -2.23 13.53
C GLN A 290 -47.14 -1.97 14.75
N ARG A 291 -46.53 -1.39 15.81
CA ARG A 291 -47.27 -1.12 17.07
C ARG A 291 -48.14 0.12 16.99
N TYR A 292 -47.67 1.21 16.40
CA TYR A 292 -48.29 2.51 16.49
C TYR A 292 -48.97 2.96 15.19
N TYR A 293 -48.49 2.48 14.02
CA TYR A 293 -48.98 2.92 12.72
C TYR A 293 -49.22 1.76 11.74
N PRO A 294 -49.92 0.67 12.11
CA PRO A 294 -50.09 -0.53 11.27
C PRO A 294 -50.78 -0.23 9.93
N LYS A 295 -51.56 0.84 9.86
CA LYS A 295 -52.26 1.26 8.64
C LYS A 295 -51.33 1.64 7.48
N LEU A 296 -50.08 1.96 7.75
CA LEU A 296 -49.08 2.24 6.71
C LEU A 296 -48.83 1.02 5.81
N TYR A 297 -48.94 -0.19 6.35
CA TYR A 297 -48.78 -1.42 5.56
C TYR A 297 -49.97 -1.71 4.60
N LEU A 298 -51.10 -1.04 4.78
CA LEU A 298 -52.21 -1.08 3.84
C LEU A 298 -51.96 -0.18 2.63
N TRP A 299 -51.14 0.85 2.82
CA TRP A 299 -50.83 1.87 1.79
C TRP A 299 -49.68 1.45 0.89
N GLN A 300 -48.63 0.84 1.48
CA GLN A 300 -47.47 0.38 0.75
C GLN A 300 -46.98 -0.99 1.26
N PRO A 301 -46.46 -1.85 0.36
CA PRO A 301 -45.84 -3.11 0.75
C PRO A 301 -44.71 -2.90 1.75
N ARG A 302 -44.60 -3.80 2.73
CA ARG A 302 -43.56 -3.76 3.76
C ARG A 302 -42.16 -3.56 3.16
N GLN A 303 -41.87 -4.23 2.04
CA GLN A 303 -40.57 -4.14 1.35
C GLN A 303 -40.22 -2.70 0.96
N ILE A 304 -41.18 -1.94 0.42
CA ILE A 304 -40.98 -0.56 -0.01
C ILE A 304 -40.83 0.38 1.19
N LEU A 305 -41.67 0.20 2.23
CA LEU A 305 -41.61 1.02 3.44
C LEU A 305 -40.28 0.89 4.17
N VAL A 306 -39.60 -0.24 4.04
CA VAL A 306 -38.31 -0.51 4.70
C VAL A 306 -37.13 0.09 3.93
N LEU A 307 -37.23 0.30 2.61
CA LEU A 307 -36.08 0.75 1.79
C LEU A 307 -35.51 2.09 2.25
N LEU A 308 -36.36 3.08 2.52
CA LEU A 308 -35.90 4.41 2.90
C LEU A 308 -35.22 4.42 4.28
N PRO A 309 -35.81 3.88 5.36
CA PRO A 309 -35.17 3.80 6.66
C PRO A 309 -33.85 3.00 6.61
N PHE A 310 -33.84 1.90 5.87
CA PHE A 310 -32.66 1.06 5.72
C PHE A 310 -31.55 1.80 4.99
N GLY A 311 -31.85 2.43 3.85
CA GLY A 311 -30.88 3.23 3.09
C GLY A 311 -30.33 4.42 3.88
N LEU A 312 -31.19 5.13 4.63
CA LEU A 312 -30.74 6.20 5.53
C LEU A 312 -29.86 5.70 6.66
N SER A 313 -30.17 4.54 7.25
CA SER A 313 -29.33 3.94 8.29
C SER A 313 -27.95 3.57 7.75
N VAL A 314 -27.88 2.98 6.54
CA VAL A 314 -26.61 2.72 5.84
C VAL A 314 -25.85 4.00 5.60
N LEU A 315 -26.50 5.06 5.09
CA LEU A 315 -25.87 6.35 4.83
C LEU A 315 -25.31 6.99 6.10
N LEU A 316 -26.07 6.96 7.20
CA LEU A 316 -25.64 7.48 8.50
C LEU A 316 -24.39 6.76 9.01
N TYR A 317 -24.36 5.43 8.92
CA TYR A 317 -23.20 4.67 9.35
C TYR A 317 -21.99 4.93 8.46
N VAL A 318 -22.17 4.97 7.13
CA VAL A 318 -21.09 5.27 6.16
C VAL A 318 -20.52 6.66 6.39
N ALA A 319 -21.36 7.66 6.70
CA ALA A 319 -20.92 9.00 7.06
C ALA A 319 -20.13 8.98 8.39
N PHE A 320 -20.60 8.24 9.39
CA PHE A 320 -19.92 8.10 10.69
C PHE A 320 -18.56 7.41 10.58
N VAL A 321 -18.38 6.54 9.60
CA VAL A 321 -17.10 5.86 9.30
C VAL A 321 -16.13 6.75 8.52
N GLY A 322 -16.60 7.80 7.86
CA GLY A 322 -15.76 8.69 7.04
C GLY A 322 -15.67 8.29 5.57
N PHE A 323 -16.68 7.61 5.04
CA PHE A 323 -16.80 7.24 3.62
C PHE A 323 -15.67 6.33 3.10
N GLU A 324 -15.23 5.37 3.89
CA GLU A 324 -14.27 4.37 3.43
C GLU A 324 -14.80 3.51 2.27
N ILE A 325 -13.89 3.05 1.38
CA ILE A 325 -14.24 2.30 0.15
C ILE A 325 -15.18 1.12 0.41
N PRO A 326 -14.96 0.21 1.41
CA PRO A 326 -15.87 -0.90 1.66
C PRO A 326 -17.25 -0.46 2.16
N ALA A 327 -17.31 0.65 2.89
CA ALA A 327 -18.56 1.22 3.38
C ALA A 327 -19.35 1.89 2.25
N ILE A 328 -18.71 2.70 1.40
CA ILE A 328 -19.33 3.30 0.20
C ILE A 328 -19.82 2.20 -0.75
N ARG A 329 -19.05 1.15 -0.98
CA ARG A 329 -19.51 0.00 -1.78
C ARG A 329 -20.82 -0.56 -1.23
N THR A 330 -20.93 -0.73 0.09
CA THR A 330 -22.14 -1.27 0.72
C THR A 330 -23.32 -0.31 0.51
N LEU A 331 -23.10 1.00 0.68
CA LEU A 331 -24.12 2.03 0.41
C LEU A 331 -24.59 1.96 -1.05
N LEU A 332 -23.67 1.96 -2.01
CA LEU A 332 -24.01 1.92 -3.43
C LEU A 332 -24.73 0.60 -3.80
N THR A 333 -24.30 -0.52 -3.20
CA THR A 333 -24.98 -1.82 -3.41
C THR A 333 -26.41 -1.77 -2.87
N VAL A 334 -26.63 -1.16 -1.70
CA VAL A 334 -27.97 -0.98 -1.13
C VAL A 334 -28.83 -0.04 -1.98
N ILE A 335 -28.27 1.05 -2.49
CA ILE A 335 -28.97 1.96 -3.41
C ILE A 335 -29.40 1.21 -4.67
N VAL A 336 -28.49 0.49 -5.31
CA VAL A 336 -28.81 -0.29 -6.53
C VAL A 336 -29.85 -1.37 -6.24
N ALA A 337 -29.70 -2.12 -5.14
CA ALA A 337 -30.68 -3.12 -4.74
C ALA A 337 -32.06 -2.51 -4.48
N SER A 338 -32.12 -1.34 -3.84
CA SER A 338 -33.35 -0.60 -3.60
C SER A 338 -34.03 -0.19 -4.91
N LEU A 339 -33.26 0.24 -5.91
CA LEU A 339 -33.80 0.55 -7.24
C LEU A 339 -34.38 -0.69 -7.92
N PHE A 340 -33.70 -1.84 -7.85
CA PHE A 340 -34.26 -3.10 -8.38
C PHE A 340 -35.60 -3.45 -7.73
N ILE A 341 -35.70 -3.30 -6.40
CA ILE A 341 -36.97 -3.55 -5.68
C ILE A 341 -38.05 -2.57 -6.11
N LEU A 342 -37.72 -1.26 -6.18
CA LEU A 342 -38.69 -0.22 -6.60
C LEU A 342 -39.23 -0.44 -8.02
N PHE A 343 -38.32 -0.83 -8.94
CA PHE A 343 -38.67 -1.12 -10.33
C PHE A 343 -39.18 -2.56 -10.53
N ARG A 344 -39.38 -3.31 -9.44
CA ARG A 344 -39.87 -4.73 -9.47
C ARG A 344 -39.01 -5.62 -10.38
N GLN A 345 -37.70 -5.37 -10.43
CA GLN A 345 -36.75 -6.18 -11.19
C GLN A 345 -36.16 -7.27 -10.30
N GLU A 346 -35.81 -8.41 -10.91
CA GLU A 346 -35.11 -9.47 -10.20
C GLU A 346 -33.71 -9.02 -9.80
N ILE A 347 -33.37 -9.26 -8.53
CA ILE A 347 -32.04 -8.93 -7.99
C ILE A 347 -31.05 -9.97 -8.49
N GLN A 348 -30.13 -9.53 -9.35
CA GLN A 348 -29.02 -10.35 -9.82
C GLN A 348 -27.75 -9.96 -9.05
N PRO A 349 -27.22 -10.81 -8.16
CA PRO A 349 -26.10 -10.46 -7.30
C PRO A 349 -24.86 -9.96 -8.03
N PHE A 350 -24.51 -10.59 -9.15
CA PHE A 350 -23.40 -10.14 -9.99
C PHE A 350 -23.64 -8.76 -10.61
N ALA A 351 -24.87 -8.46 -11.02
CA ALA A 351 -25.21 -7.15 -11.54
C ALA A 351 -25.08 -6.06 -10.46
N LEU A 352 -25.47 -6.34 -9.21
CA LEU A 352 -25.28 -5.42 -8.10
C LEU A 352 -23.82 -5.04 -7.89
N LEU A 353 -22.91 -6.02 -7.96
CA LEU A 353 -21.47 -5.75 -7.81
C LEU A 353 -20.95 -4.88 -8.95
N VAL A 354 -21.29 -5.21 -10.19
CA VAL A 354 -20.80 -4.44 -11.36
C VAL A 354 -21.36 -3.01 -11.35
N TYR A 355 -22.66 -2.84 -11.03
CA TYR A 355 -23.27 -1.50 -10.99
C TYR A 355 -22.72 -0.65 -9.85
N SER A 356 -22.58 -1.23 -8.65
CA SER A 356 -22.00 -0.50 -7.52
C SER A 356 -20.51 -0.15 -7.76
N ALA A 357 -19.74 -1.04 -8.38
CA ALA A 357 -18.36 -0.76 -8.76
C ALA A 357 -18.27 0.36 -9.80
N SER A 358 -19.12 0.32 -10.83
CA SER A 358 -19.15 1.36 -11.87
C SER A 358 -19.52 2.73 -11.28
N LEU A 359 -20.50 2.79 -10.38
CA LEU A 359 -20.88 4.01 -9.69
C LEU A 359 -19.77 4.56 -8.78
N LEU A 360 -19.07 3.67 -8.05
CA LEU A 360 -17.93 4.06 -7.23
C LEU A 360 -16.84 4.67 -8.08
N LEU A 361 -16.54 4.07 -9.23
CA LEU A 361 -15.49 4.54 -10.14
C LEU A 361 -15.87 5.83 -10.90
N ILE A 362 -17.16 6.12 -11.08
CA ILE A 362 -17.64 7.43 -11.55
C ILE A 362 -17.39 8.50 -10.48
N TYR A 363 -17.59 8.16 -9.20
CA TYR A 363 -17.35 9.07 -8.10
C TYR A 363 -15.86 9.34 -7.86
N ASP A 364 -15.04 8.28 -7.83
CA ASP A 364 -13.59 8.37 -7.70
C ASP A 364 -12.89 7.25 -8.51
N PRO A 365 -12.35 7.55 -9.70
CA PRO A 365 -11.66 6.56 -10.52
C PRO A 365 -10.40 5.99 -9.86
N PHE A 366 -9.79 6.72 -8.93
CA PHE A 366 -8.58 6.29 -8.23
C PHE A 366 -8.83 5.20 -7.19
N SER A 367 -10.08 4.97 -6.80
CA SER A 367 -10.46 3.83 -5.94
C SER A 367 -9.97 2.49 -6.51
N ILE A 368 -9.86 2.34 -7.84
CA ILE A 368 -9.39 1.12 -8.50
C ILE A 368 -7.91 0.81 -8.21
N LEU A 369 -7.11 1.82 -7.84
CA LEU A 369 -5.71 1.65 -7.47
C LEU A 369 -5.54 1.04 -6.07
N SER A 370 -6.61 1.06 -5.25
CA SER A 370 -6.60 0.55 -3.89
C SER A 370 -6.75 -0.97 -3.83
N ALA A 371 -5.92 -1.63 -3.01
CA ALA A 371 -6.11 -3.03 -2.66
C ALA A 371 -7.49 -3.27 -2.03
N ALA A 372 -8.00 -2.30 -1.24
CA ALA A 372 -9.31 -2.38 -0.61
C ALA A 372 -10.46 -2.51 -1.62
N PHE A 373 -10.37 -1.87 -2.78
CA PHE A 373 -11.34 -2.03 -3.87
C PHE A 373 -11.37 -3.49 -4.35
N TRP A 374 -10.24 -4.03 -4.78
CA TRP A 374 -10.14 -5.38 -5.37
C TRP A 374 -10.50 -6.48 -4.38
N LEU A 375 -9.97 -6.40 -3.16
CA LEU A 375 -10.27 -7.38 -2.12
C LEU A 375 -11.75 -7.34 -1.71
N SER A 376 -12.31 -6.14 -1.59
CA SER A 376 -13.71 -5.95 -1.18
C SER A 376 -14.70 -6.49 -2.22
N TYR A 377 -14.54 -6.13 -3.50
CA TYR A 377 -15.39 -6.64 -4.58
C TYR A 377 -15.11 -8.10 -4.88
N GLY A 378 -13.84 -8.52 -4.87
CA GLY A 378 -13.44 -9.92 -5.05
C GLY A 378 -14.02 -10.84 -3.97
N ALA A 379 -13.89 -10.45 -2.70
CA ALA A 379 -14.49 -11.22 -1.59
C ALA A 379 -16.00 -11.34 -1.73
N CYS A 380 -16.70 -10.25 -2.06
CA CYS A 380 -18.14 -10.30 -2.28
C CYS A 380 -18.54 -11.21 -3.45
N PHE A 381 -17.80 -11.14 -4.57
CA PHE A 381 -18.06 -12.03 -5.71
C PHE A 381 -17.90 -13.49 -5.31
N ILE A 382 -16.83 -13.84 -4.59
CA ILE A 382 -16.55 -15.21 -4.13
C ILE A 382 -17.63 -15.68 -3.15
N LEU A 383 -17.97 -14.85 -2.15
CA LEU A 383 -19.03 -15.17 -1.19
C LEU A 383 -20.39 -15.41 -1.87
N LEU A 384 -20.75 -14.58 -2.85
CA LEU A 384 -21.98 -14.76 -3.63
C LEU A 384 -21.98 -16.08 -4.41
N ARG A 385 -20.84 -16.46 -4.98
CA ARG A 385 -20.71 -17.75 -5.68
C ARG A 385 -20.82 -18.92 -4.72
N ILE A 386 -20.18 -18.86 -3.56
CA ILE A 386 -20.28 -19.89 -2.51
C ILE A 386 -21.75 -20.01 -2.06
N TYR A 387 -22.40 -18.89 -1.78
CA TYR A 387 -23.81 -18.88 -1.34
C TYR A 387 -24.77 -19.48 -2.38
N GLN A 388 -24.60 -19.12 -3.67
CA GLN A 388 -25.37 -19.71 -4.75
C GLN A 388 -25.19 -21.22 -4.85
N THR A 389 -23.96 -21.70 -4.66
CA THR A 389 -23.67 -23.14 -4.67
C THR A 389 -24.34 -23.86 -3.50
N ILE A 390 -24.36 -23.24 -2.31
CA ILE A 390 -25.05 -23.80 -1.13
C ILE A 390 -26.56 -23.88 -1.35
N GLN A 391 -27.16 -22.84 -1.93
CA GLN A 391 -28.62 -22.84 -2.21
C GLN A 391 -29.03 -23.90 -3.25
N GLN A 392 -28.15 -24.31 -4.13
CA GLN A 392 -28.42 -25.36 -5.12
C GLN A 392 -28.38 -26.78 -4.55
N HIS A 393 -27.86 -26.97 -3.33
CA HIS A 393 -27.94 -28.25 -2.65
C HIS A 393 -29.34 -28.44 -2.07
N PRO A 394 -29.91 -29.69 -2.18
CA PRO A 394 -31.22 -29.96 -1.60
C PRO A 394 -31.20 -29.66 -0.11
N GLN A 395 -32.28 -29.08 0.40
CA GLN A 395 -32.46 -28.81 1.82
C GLN A 395 -32.32 -30.13 2.59
N GLN A 396 -31.26 -30.23 3.39
CA GLN A 396 -31.09 -31.39 4.27
C GLN A 396 -32.10 -31.28 5.42
N VAL A 397 -32.98 -32.24 5.53
CA VAL A 397 -33.87 -32.38 6.67
C VAL A 397 -33.05 -33.02 7.80
N PHE A 398 -32.84 -32.27 8.87
CA PHE A 398 -32.10 -32.77 10.04
C PHE A 398 -33.10 -33.34 11.06
N SER A 399 -32.90 -34.57 11.43
CA SER A 399 -33.73 -35.23 12.46
C SER A 399 -33.33 -34.81 13.87
N TYR A 400 -32.10 -34.34 14.07
CA TYR A 400 -31.57 -33.91 15.38
C TYR A 400 -30.82 -32.58 15.30
N ARG A 401 -30.96 -31.77 16.35
CA ARG A 401 -30.22 -30.47 16.48
C ARG A 401 -28.71 -30.63 16.31
N TRP A 402 -28.12 -31.73 16.77
CA TRP A 402 -26.72 -32.02 16.64
C TRP A 402 -26.23 -32.13 15.17
N GLN A 403 -27.06 -32.76 14.32
CA GLN A 403 -26.74 -32.88 12.89
C GLN A 403 -26.70 -31.50 12.21
N TYR A 404 -27.62 -30.62 12.61
CA TYR A 404 -27.65 -29.22 12.14
C TYR A 404 -26.36 -28.47 12.59
N VAL A 405 -26.00 -28.59 13.86
CA VAL A 405 -24.77 -27.94 14.40
C VAL A 405 -23.52 -28.46 13.67
N ARG A 406 -23.39 -29.78 13.52
CA ARG A 406 -22.27 -30.40 12.80
C ARG A 406 -22.20 -29.95 11.34
N TRP A 407 -23.34 -29.88 10.66
CA TRP A 407 -23.44 -29.37 9.30
C TRP A 407 -23.02 -27.90 9.21
N TYR A 408 -23.51 -27.09 10.11
CA TYR A 408 -23.19 -25.67 10.18
C TYR A 408 -21.69 -25.43 10.43
N LEU A 409 -21.09 -26.13 11.38
CA LEU A 409 -19.64 -26.06 11.67
C LEU A 409 -18.83 -26.50 10.44
N ARG A 410 -19.22 -27.59 9.80
CA ARG A 410 -18.57 -28.04 8.57
C ARG A 410 -18.65 -26.99 7.47
N LEU A 411 -19.82 -26.41 7.28
CA LEU A 411 -20.02 -25.35 6.29
C LEU A 411 -19.16 -24.11 6.60
N LEU A 412 -19.07 -23.75 7.86
CA LEU A 412 -18.27 -22.63 8.32
C LEU A 412 -16.77 -22.87 8.05
N ILE A 413 -16.24 -24.02 8.40
CA ILE A 413 -14.85 -24.41 8.14
C ILE A 413 -14.59 -24.44 6.62
N GLU A 414 -15.46 -25.09 5.87
CA GLU A 414 -15.33 -25.24 4.42
C GLU A 414 -15.35 -23.85 3.72
N SER A 415 -16.21 -22.94 4.18
CA SER A 415 -16.28 -21.57 3.63
C SER A 415 -14.98 -20.79 3.87
N GLN A 416 -14.35 -20.90 5.05
CA GLN A 416 -13.10 -20.21 5.35
C GLN A 416 -11.97 -20.63 4.39
N TRP A 417 -11.80 -21.92 4.16
CA TRP A 417 -10.81 -22.42 3.22
C TRP A 417 -11.10 -22.03 1.78
N LYS A 418 -12.36 -22.06 1.36
CA LYS A 418 -12.76 -21.62 0.01
C LYS A 418 -12.49 -20.14 -0.21
N ILE A 419 -12.82 -19.29 0.76
CA ILE A 419 -12.56 -17.84 0.70
C ILE A 419 -11.05 -17.59 0.67
N PHE A 420 -10.29 -18.24 1.55
CA PHE A 420 -8.85 -18.12 1.63
C PHE A 420 -8.18 -18.46 0.30
N LEU A 421 -8.50 -19.63 -0.28
CA LEU A 421 -7.96 -20.04 -1.57
C LEU A 421 -8.40 -19.11 -2.70
N ALA A 422 -9.65 -18.71 -2.72
CA ALA A 422 -10.16 -17.87 -3.80
C ALA A 422 -9.64 -16.42 -3.75
N LEU A 423 -9.28 -15.91 -2.57
CA LEU A 423 -8.62 -14.60 -2.42
C LEU A 423 -7.11 -14.64 -2.60
N LEU A 424 -6.51 -15.84 -2.62
CA LEU A 424 -5.06 -16.02 -2.70
C LEU A 424 -4.41 -15.21 -3.84
N PRO A 425 -4.95 -15.19 -5.09
CA PRO A 425 -4.35 -14.39 -6.17
C PRO A 425 -4.28 -12.89 -5.84
N PHE A 426 -5.31 -12.35 -5.21
CA PHE A 426 -5.32 -10.93 -4.81
C PHE A 426 -4.32 -10.65 -3.67
N VAL A 427 -4.24 -11.56 -2.70
CA VAL A 427 -3.28 -11.45 -1.60
C VAL A 427 -1.84 -11.52 -2.14
N MET A 428 -1.56 -12.43 -3.07
CA MET A 428 -0.27 -12.51 -3.75
C MET A 428 0.06 -11.24 -4.54
N LEU A 429 -0.92 -10.69 -5.26
CA LEU A 429 -0.72 -9.51 -6.09
C LEU A 429 -0.40 -8.25 -5.25
N PHE A 430 -1.11 -8.05 -4.14
CA PHE A 430 -1.04 -6.82 -3.37
C PHE A 430 -0.08 -6.87 -2.18
N PHE A 431 0.00 -8.01 -1.47
CA PHE A 431 0.75 -8.10 -0.22
C PHE A 431 1.97 -9.00 -0.29
N GLN A 432 1.98 -10.01 -1.18
CA GLN A 432 3.07 -10.99 -1.32
C GLN A 432 3.44 -11.72 -0.01
N GLN A 433 2.55 -11.69 0.95
CA GLN A 433 2.67 -12.32 2.24
C GLN A 433 1.43 -13.15 2.52
N LEU A 434 1.59 -14.32 3.09
CA LEU A 434 0.49 -15.22 3.42
C LEU A 434 0.64 -15.74 4.84
N SER A 435 -0.45 -15.67 5.59
CA SER A 435 -0.58 -16.35 6.86
C SER A 435 -1.43 -17.60 6.68
N TRP A 436 -0.84 -18.79 6.90
CA TRP A 436 -1.57 -20.06 6.89
C TRP A 436 -2.52 -20.20 8.07
N LEU A 437 -2.33 -19.38 9.13
CA LEU A 437 -3.22 -19.33 10.28
C LEU A 437 -4.53 -18.58 9.99
N ALA A 438 -4.60 -17.80 8.91
CA ALA A 438 -5.75 -16.96 8.61
C ALA A 438 -7.10 -17.71 8.59
N PRO A 439 -7.26 -18.91 8.00
CA PRO A 439 -8.53 -19.65 8.07
C PRO A 439 -8.92 -20.05 9.50
N LEU A 440 -7.96 -20.42 10.34
CA LEU A 440 -8.20 -20.80 11.73
C LEU A 440 -8.48 -19.59 12.60
N ALA A 441 -7.70 -18.52 12.44
CA ALA A 441 -7.92 -17.27 13.14
C ALA A 441 -9.29 -16.66 12.80
N ASN A 442 -9.69 -16.71 11.54
CA ASN A 442 -11.01 -16.25 11.07
C ASN A 442 -12.17 -17.07 11.66
N LEU A 443 -11.97 -18.37 11.90
CA LEU A 443 -12.98 -19.22 12.52
C LEU A 443 -13.32 -18.77 13.95
N ILE A 444 -12.36 -18.19 14.66
CA ILE A 444 -12.52 -17.63 16.00
C ILE A 444 -12.98 -16.16 15.91
N ALA A 445 -12.25 -15.36 15.11
CA ALA A 445 -12.42 -13.92 15.09
C ALA A 445 -13.73 -13.46 14.44
N ILE A 446 -14.14 -14.05 13.31
CA ILE A 446 -15.35 -13.59 12.60
C ILE A 446 -16.62 -13.76 13.43
N PRO A 447 -16.90 -14.90 14.11
CA PRO A 447 -18.07 -15.02 14.98
C PRO A 447 -18.04 -14.07 16.17
N LEU A 448 -16.91 -13.95 16.87
CA LEU A 448 -16.80 -13.08 18.03
C LEU A 448 -16.91 -11.61 17.66
N ILE A 449 -16.17 -11.16 16.66
CA ILE A 449 -16.22 -9.77 16.21
C ILE A 449 -17.59 -9.45 15.58
N GLY A 450 -18.04 -10.26 14.62
CA GLY A 450 -19.21 -9.95 13.84
C GLY A 450 -20.54 -10.17 14.56
N ALA A 451 -20.66 -11.20 15.41
CA ALA A 451 -21.92 -11.51 16.07
C ALA A 451 -22.02 -10.97 17.51
N ILE A 452 -20.91 -10.62 18.16
CA ILE A 452 -20.91 -10.21 19.58
C ILE A 452 -20.31 -8.81 19.75
N ILE A 453 -19.03 -8.62 19.44
CA ILE A 453 -18.29 -7.39 19.77
C ILE A 453 -18.86 -6.19 19.00
N VAL A 454 -19.03 -6.31 17.70
CA VAL A 454 -19.55 -5.21 16.85
C VAL A 454 -21.00 -4.86 17.20
N PRO A 455 -21.94 -5.79 17.31
CA PRO A 455 -23.29 -5.45 17.78
C PRO A 455 -23.33 -4.78 19.14
N LEU A 456 -22.56 -5.27 20.13
CA LEU A 456 -22.45 -4.64 21.45
C LEU A 456 -21.88 -3.23 21.37
N ASN A 457 -20.86 -3.04 20.56
CA ASN A 457 -20.20 -1.76 20.33
C ASN A 457 -21.16 -0.74 19.67
N ILE A 458 -21.95 -1.19 18.69
CA ILE A 458 -23.00 -0.39 18.05
C ILE A 458 -24.08 0.00 19.05
N ILE A 459 -24.58 -0.95 19.87
CA ILE A 459 -25.59 -0.69 20.90
C ILE A 459 -25.04 0.31 21.93
N ALA A 460 -23.82 0.09 22.42
CA ALA A 460 -23.15 0.98 23.36
C ALA A 460 -23.04 2.40 22.79
N THR A 461 -22.69 2.56 21.53
CA THR A 461 -22.57 3.86 20.86
C THR A 461 -23.93 4.54 20.69
N CYS A 462 -24.97 3.81 20.32
CA CYS A 462 -26.34 4.36 20.24
C CYS A 462 -26.82 4.84 21.64
N ILE A 463 -26.52 4.08 22.67
CA ILE A 463 -26.85 4.47 24.06
C ILE A 463 -26.01 5.67 24.50
N TRP A 464 -24.73 5.73 24.14
CA TRP A 464 -23.84 6.84 24.46
C TRP A 464 -24.35 8.19 23.94
N LEU A 465 -24.98 8.22 22.79
CA LEU A 465 -25.57 9.46 22.24
C LEU A 465 -26.67 10.05 23.12
N CYS A 466 -27.33 9.23 23.96
CA CYS A 466 -28.46 9.63 24.81
C CYS A 466 -28.13 9.55 26.31
N LEU A 467 -27.43 8.49 26.73
CA LEU A 467 -27.14 8.14 28.13
C LEU A 467 -25.66 7.68 28.28
N PRO A 468 -24.69 8.61 28.30
CA PRO A 468 -23.26 8.28 28.28
C PRO A 468 -22.81 7.33 29.39
N SER A 469 -23.31 7.53 30.63
CA SER A 469 -22.92 6.70 31.80
C SER A 469 -23.39 5.24 31.66
N PHE A 470 -24.57 5.03 31.08
CA PHE A 470 -25.10 3.68 30.90
C PHE A 470 -24.43 2.92 29.75
N ALA A 471 -23.92 3.65 28.76
CA ALA A 471 -23.20 3.08 27.63
C ALA A 471 -21.93 2.34 28.05
N LEU A 472 -21.24 2.82 29.11
CA LEU A 472 -20.00 2.24 29.61
C LEU A 472 -20.16 0.77 30.01
N LEU A 473 -21.33 0.36 30.51
CA LEU A 473 -21.63 -1.05 30.84
C LEU A 473 -21.47 -1.94 29.58
N PHE A 474 -22.04 -1.51 28.44
CA PHE A 474 -21.95 -2.28 27.21
C PHE A 474 -20.54 -2.27 26.62
N PHE A 475 -19.81 -1.17 26.75
CA PHE A 475 -18.41 -1.11 26.37
C PHE A 475 -17.54 -2.03 27.21
N HIS A 476 -17.78 -2.16 28.52
CA HIS A 476 -17.06 -3.13 29.36
C HIS A 476 -17.34 -4.57 28.98
N ILE A 477 -18.60 -4.90 28.60
CA ILE A 477 -18.93 -6.23 28.09
C ILE A 477 -18.21 -6.50 26.76
N ALA A 478 -18.19 -5.51 25.85
CA ALA A 478 -17.48 -5.62 24.58
C ALA A 478 -15.96 -5.77 24.79
N ASP A 479 -15.37 -5.03 25.73
CA ASP A 479 -13.97 -5.11 26.12
C ASP A 479 -13.60 -6.48 26.69
N PHE A 480 -14.45 -7.05 27.57
CA PHE A 480 -14.29 -8.41 28.08
C PHE A 480 -14.35 -9.46 26.95
N MET A 481 -15.29 -9.33 26.02
CA MET A 481 -15.34 -10.24 24.84
C MET A 481 -14.11 -10.08 23.96
N THR A 482 -13.55 -8.88 23.88
CA THR A 482 -12.30 -8.61 23.18
C THR A 482 -11.11 -9.28 23.88
N THR A 483 -11.08 -9.28 25.21
CA THR A 483 -10.07 -10.02 25.99
C THR A 483 -10.13 -11.53 25.67
N ILE A 484 -11.33 -12.13 25.62
CA ILE A 484 -11.51 -13.53 25.24
C ILE A 484 -11.01 -13.80 23.82
N LEU A 485 -11.32 -12.91 22.89
CA LEU A 485 -10.85 -13.00 21.50
C LEU A 485 -9.33 -13.02 21.44
N LEU A 486 -8.67 -12.05 22.06
CA LEU A 486 -7.21 -11.92 22.04
C LEU A 486 -6.52 -13.07 22.78
N ALA A 487 -7.08 -13.57 23.88
CA ALA A 487 -6.59 -14.78 24.54
C ALA A 487 -6.67 -16.01 23.62
N GLY A 488 -7.80 -16.20 22.93
CA GLY A 488 -7.96 -17.30 21.95
C GLY A 488 -7.00 -17.20 20.77
N LEU A 489 -6.76 -15.98 20.25
CA LEU A 489 -5.80 -15.73 19.17
C LEU A 489 -4.34 -15.94 19.65
N GLY A 490 -4.02 -15.52 20.88
CA GLY A 490 -2.70 -15.74 21.48
C GLY A 490 -2.40 -17.23 21.70
N THR A 491 -3.39 -18.01 22.15
CA THR A 491 -3.22 -19.47 22.27
C THR A 491 -2.98 -20.15 20.91
N LEU A 492 -3.65 -19.67 19.85
CA LEU A 492 -3.44 -20.18 18.50
C LEU A 492 -2.03 -19.86 17.99
N GLU A 493 -1.55 -18.64 18.21
CA GLU A 493 -0.21 -18.18 17.83
C GLU A 493 0.88 -18.99 18.53
N ASN A 494 0.73 -19.22 19.83
CA ASN A 494 1.69 -20.00 20.64
C ASN A 494 1.68 -21.49 20.29
N ALA A 495 0.51 -22.05 19.93
CA ALA A 495 0.39 -23.46 19.57
C ALA A 495 1.00 -23.79 18.18
N ILE A 496 1.01 -22.84 17.27
CA ILE A 496 1.49 -23.01 15.91
C ILE A 496 2.38 -21.80 15.55
N PRO A 497 3.68 -21.86 15.87
CA PRO A 497 4.61 -20.78 15.57
C PRO A 497 4.93 -20.73 14.07
N LEU A 498 3.94 -20.35 13.26
CA LEU A 498 4.10 -20.12 11.83
C LEU A 498 4.36 -18.65 11.59
N ASN A 499 5.50 -18.36 11.01
CA ASN A 499 5.80 -17.01 10.54
C ASN A 499 5.01 -16.69 9.27
N LEU A 500 4.79 -15.39 9.02
CA LEU A 500 4.32 -14.93 7.72
C LEU A 500 5.21 -15.50 6.62
N GLN A 501 4.63 -16.31 5.74
CA GLN A 501 5.38 -16.78 4.59
C GLN A 501 5.39 -15.73 3.51
N ILE A 502 6.57 -15.34 3.12
CA ILE A 502 6.81 -14.50 1.96
C ILE A 502 6.59 -15.38 0.73
N LEU A 503 5.55 -15.10 -0.02
CA LEU A 503 5.24 -15.81 -1.26
C LEU A 503 5.67 -14.96 -2.45
N HIS A 504 6.69 -15.45 -3.12
CA HIS A 504 7.18 -14.81 -4.33
C HIS A 504 6.58 -15.49 -5.56
N PHE A 505 5.70 -14.77 -6.25
CA PHE A 505 5.11 -15.22 -7.50
C PHE A 505 5.25 -14.14 -8.56
N THR A 506 5.71 -14.55 -9.73
CA THR A 506 5.66 -13.70 -10.93
C THR A 506 4.20 -13.48 -11.35
N PHE A 507 3.97 -12.45 -12.15
CA PHE A 507 2.63 -12.17 -12.69
C PHE A 507 2.05 -13.39 -13.44
N LEU A 508 2.88 -14.10 -14.20
CA LEU A 508 2.47 -15.32 -14.91
C LEU A 508 2.05 -16.43 -13.95
N GLN A 509 2.79 -16.62 -12.86
CA GLN A 509 2.45 -17.61 -11.83
C GLN A 509 1.16 -17.26 -11.11
N ILE A 510 0.90 -15.96 -10.84
CA ILE A 510 -0.37 -15.50 -10.27
C ILE A 510 -1.53 -15.81 -11.22
N ILE A 511 -1.36 -15.61 -12.52
CA ILE A 511 -2.36 -15.99 -13.53
C ILE A 511 -2.59 -17.51 -13.50
N ALA A 512 -1.52 -18.31 -13.47
CA ALA A 512 -1.61 -19.78 -13.42
C ALA A 512 -2.38 -20.25 -12.19
N VAL A 513 -2.07 -19.73 -11.00
CA VAL A 513 -2.79 -20.00 -9.75
C VAL A 513 -4.26 -19.55 -9.85
N SER A 514 -4.53 -18.40 -10.46
CA SER A 514 -5.88 -17.90 -10.67
C SER A 514 -6.70 -18.85 -11.53
N ILE A 515 -6.12 -19.35 -12.63
CA ILE A 515 -6.75 -20.34 -13.52
C ILE A 515 -6.97 -21.65 -12.76
N ALA A 516 -5.98 -22.12 -12.01
CA ALA A 516 -6.08 -23.37 -11.23
C ALA A 516 -7.23 -23.28 -10.20
N ILE A 517 -7.33 -22.17 -9.47
CA ILE A 517 -8.40 -21.93 -8.51
C ILE A 517 -9.75 -21.83 -9.21
N PHE A 518 -9.83 -21.15 -10.36
CA PHE A 518 -11.04 -21.10 -11.16
C PHE A 518 -11.51 -22.51 -11.56
N LEU A 519 -10.61 -23.34 -12.10
CA LEU A 519 -10.88 -24.74 -12.46
C LEU A 519 -11.31 -25.59 -11.25
N LEU A 520 -10.69 -25.34 -10.09
CA LEU A 520 -11.03 -26.04 -8.85
C LEU A 520 -12.49 -25.78 -8.42
N PHE A 521 -12.96 -24.55 -8.57
CA PHE A 521 -14.31 -24.14 -8.19
C PHE A 521 -15.39 -24.39 -9.25
N LEU A 522 -15.02 -24.84 -10.47
CA LEU A 522 -16.01 -25.28 -11.46
C LEU A 522 -16.82 -26.48 -10.95
N PRO A 523 -18.10 -26.59 -11.29
CA PRO A 523 -18.91 -27.77 -10.97
C PRO A 523 -18.28 -29.06 -11.51
N ARG A 524 -18.50 -30.18 -10.79
CA ARG A 524 -18.07 -31.50 -11.26
C ARG A 524 -18.74 -31.80 -12.60
N GLY A 525 -17.97 -32.35 -13.56
CA GLY A 525 -18.47 -32.71 -14.90
C GLY A 525 -18.27 -31.62 -15.95
N VAL A 526 -17.95 -30.37 -15.60
CA VAL A 526 -17.63 -29.32 -16.58
C VAL A 526 -16.24 -29.52 -17.16
N MET A 527 -15.25 -29.75 -16.28
CA MET A 527 -13.87 -30.05 -16.67
C MET A 527 -13.24 -31.06 -15.71
N PRO A 528 -12.29 -31.91 -16.21
CA PRO A 528 -11.56 -32.83 -15.34
C PRO A 528 -10.75 -32.06 -14.30
N LYS A 529 -10.86 -32.42 -13.01
CA LYS A 529 -10.11 -31.76 -11.91
C LYS A 529 -8.59 -31.93 -12.05
N ALA A 530 -8.12 -32.90 -12.81
CA ALA A 530 -6.70 -33.07 -13.14
C ALA A 530 -6.10 -31.83 -13.83
N TRP A 531 -6.89 -31.05 -14.55
CA TRP A 531 -6.45 -29.80 -15.19
C TRP A 531 -6.00 -28.73 -14.18
N VAL A 532 -6.45 -28.81 -12.93
CA VAL A 532 -5.94 -27.95 -11.85
C VAL A 532 -4.44 -28.17 -11.65
N VAL A 533 -3.98 -29.43 -11.70
CA VAL A 533 -2.55 -29.77 -11.57
C VAL A 533 -1.75 -29.16 -12.72
N LEU A 534 -2.26 -29.30 -13.97
CA LEU A 534 -1.60 -28.71 -15.13
C LEU A 534 -1.55 -27.17 -15.03
N ALA A 535 -2.63 -26.54 -14.58
CA ALA A 535 -2.67 -25.09 -14.40
C ALA A 535 -1.73 -24.61 -13.27
N CYS A 536 -1.45 -25.46 -12.27
CA CYS A 536 -0.47 -25.17 -11.21
C CYS A 536 0.99 -25.36 -11.65
N CYS A 537 1.28 -26.12 -12.73
CA CYS A 537 2.65 -26.38 -13.15
C CYS A 537 3.52 -25.12 -13.28
N PRO A 538 3.07 -24.01 -13.90
CA PRO A 538 3.88 -22.80 -14.00
C PRO A 538 4.21 -22.17 -12.63
N ALA A 539 3.36 -22.39 -11.61
CA ALA A 539 3.60 -21.89 -10.27
C ALA A 539 4.64 -22.70 -9.48
N ILE A 540 4.83 -23.96 -9.85
CA ILE A 540 5.78 -24.88 -9.20
C ILE A 540 7.15 -24.82 -9.88
N LEU A 541 7.18 -24.48 -11.17
CA LEU A 541 8.43 -24.36 -11.90
C LEU A 541 9.27 -23.23 -11.32
N PRO A 542 10.57 -23.46 -11.08
CA PRO A 542 11.44 -22.38 -10.62
C PRO A 542 11.41 -21.28 -11.67
N VAL A 543 11.30 -20.05 -11.20
CA VAL A 543 11.48 -18.89 -12.07
C VAL A 543 12.91 -18.97 -12.58
N TYR A 544 13.05 -19.25 -13.86
CA TYR A 544 14.37 -19.23 -14.49
C TYR A 544 14.76 -17.75 -14.56
N ASP A 545 15.52 -17.30 -13.58
CA ASP A 545 16.15 -15.99 -13.66
C ASP A 545 17.16 -16.07 -14.82
N ALA A 546 16.77 -15.44 -15.92
CA ALA A 546 17.55 -15.47 -17.16
C ALA A 546 18.96 -14.84 -17.01
N GLU A 547 19.18 -14.11 -15.92
CA GLU A 547 20.42 -13.37 -15.70
C GLU A 547 21.18 -14.00 -14.51
N PRO A 548 22.36 -14.60 -14.80
CA PRO A 548 23.18 -15.23 -13.75
C PRO A 548 23.78 -14.22 -12.75
N PHE A 549 23.87 -12.96 -13.14
CA PHE A 549 24.41 -11.87 -12.35
C PHE A 549 23.52 -10.66 -12.36
N ALA A 550 23.35 -10.03 -11.20
CA ALA A 550 22.73 -8.72 -11.06
C ALA A 550 23.44 -7.93 -9.96
N PHE A 551 23.70 -6.66 -10.23
CA PHE A 551 24.20 -5.69 -9.28
C PHE A 551 23.18 -4.56 -9.17
N THR A 552 22.59 -4.37 -8.00
CA THR A 552 21.47 -3.44 -7.80
C THR A 552 21.82 -2.43 -6.73
N VAL A 553 21.85 -1.15 -7.09
CA VAL A 553 21.95 -0.05 -6.12
C VAL A 553 20.54 0.37 -5.76
N LEU A 554 20.13 0.13 -4.52
CA LEU A 554 18.79 0.40 -4.04
C LEU A 554 18.60 1.89 -3.71
N ASP A 555 17.41 2.42 -3.98
CA ASP A 555 17.00 3.74 -3.48
C ASP A 555 16.56 3.60 -2.02
N VAL A 556 17.47 3.85 -1.12
CA VAL A 556 17.26 3.82 0.34
C VAL A 556 17.18 5.23 0.95
N GLY A 557 17.01 6.25 0.11
CA GLY A 557 17.12 7.64 0.53
C GLY A 557 18.56 8.06 0.77
N GLN A 558 18.80 8.86 1.81
CA GLN A 558 20.18 9.18 2.18
C GLN A 558 20.78 7.95 2.85
N GLY A 559 21.76 7.35 2.19
CA GLY A 559 22.44 6.12 2.63
C GLY A 559 22.77 5.20 1.46
N GLN A 560 23.32 4.05 1.76
CA GLN A 560 23.73 3.05 0.77
C GLN A 560 23.15 1.68 1.07
N ALA A 561 22.66 1.00 0.04
CA ALA A 561 22.37 -0.42 0.08
C ALA A 561 22.52 -1.01 -1.33
N ILE A 562 23.37 -2.00 -1.49
CA ILE A 562 23.69 -2.60 -2.78
C ILE A 562 23.48 -4.11 -2.67
N HIS A 563 22.59 -4.64 -3.49
CA HIS A 563 22.33 -6.07 -3.57
C HIS A 563 23.02 -6.67 -4.78
N ILE A 564 23.77 -7.75 -4.56
CA ILE A 564 24.50 -8.49 -5.60
C ILE A 564 23.97 -9.92 -5.62
N ARG A 565 23.55 -10.36 -6.79
CA ARG A 565 23.19 -11.76 -7.06
C ARG A 565 24.23 -12.40 -7.95
N ASP A 566 24.79 -13.53 -7.52
CA ASP A 566 25.69 -14.39 -8.30
C ASP A 566 25.15 -15.82 -8.30
N GLY A 567 24.42 -16.15 -9.35
CA GLY A 567 23.67 -17.39 -9.40
C GLY A 567 22.67 -17.49 -8.23
N LYS A 568 22.92 -18.40 -7.29
CA LYS A 568 22.10 -18.58 -6.09
C LYS A 568 22.60 -17.79 -4.87
N LYS A 569 23.81 -17.24 -4.91
CA LYS A 569 24.36 -16.45 -3.80
C LYS A 569 23.77 -15.06 -3.78
N GLN A 570 23.41 -14.60 -2.58
CA GLN A 570 22.81 -13.32 -2.31
C GLN A 570 23.70 -12.54 -1.35
N ILE A 571 24.24 -11.42 -1.82
CA ILE A 571 25.19 -10.59 -1.08
C ILE A 571 24.59 -9.19 -0.96
N LEU A 572 24.69 -8.59 0.21
CA LEU A 572 24.26 -7.24 0.47
C LEU A 572 25.44 -6.41 0.97
N ILE A 573 25.73 -5.27 0.33
CA ILE A 573 26.68 -4.28 0.82
C ILE A 573 25.87 -3.10 1.34
N ASP A 574 26.02 -2.82 2.62
CA ASP A 574 25.25 -1.87 3.41
C ASP A 574 23.72 -2.11 3.42
N THR A 575 23.05 -1.48 4.32
CA THR A 575 21.61 -1.66 4.53
C THR A 575 20.83 -0.35 4.45
N GLY A 576 21.53 0.77 4.36
CA GLY A 576 20.92 2.06 4.60
C GLY A 576 20.44 2.20 6.04
N GLY A 577 19.73 3.26 6.32
CA GLY A 577 19.11 3.48 7.59
C GLY A 577 18.40 4.82 7.65
N SER A 578 17.33 4.89 8.42
CA SER A 578 16.62 6.13 8.71
C SER A 578 17.23 6.79 9.95
N TYR A 579 16.93 8.06 10.17
CA TYR A 579 17.36 8.77 11.37
C TYR A 579 16.89 8.10 12.67
N ASP A 580 15.72 7.45 12.64
CA ASP A 580 15.13 6.73 13.76
C ASP A 580 14.46 5.46 13.22
N GLU A 581 15.16 4.34 13.23
CA GLU A 581 14.70 3.05 12.71
C GLU A 581 13.56 2.44 13.54
N GLN A 582 13.41 2.83 14.80
CA GLN A 582 12.29 2.35 15.63
C GLN A 582 10.96 2.95 15.15
N LYS A 583 10.99 4.18 14.65
CA LYS A 583 9.83 4.90 14.14
C LYS A 583 9.59 4.65 12.65
N PHE A 584 10.65 4.65 11.88
CA PHE A 584 10.60 4.41 10.45
C PHE A 584 11.69 3.42 10.04
N SER A 585 11.35 2.15 10.08
CA SER A 585 12.30 1.10 9.68
C SER A 585 12.44 1.02 8.16
N LEU A 586 13.64 1.32 7.66
CA LEU A 586 13.98 1.15 6.27
C LEU A 586 14.02 -0.34 5.88
N ALA A 587 14.40 -1.22 6.83
CA ALA A 587 14.32 -2.65 6.61
C ALA A 587 12.89 -3.08 6.29
N ASP A 588 11.90 -2.69 7.09
CA ASP A 588 10.50 -3.08 6.90
C ASP A 588 9.85 -2.41 5.67
N ARG A 589 10.28 -1.20 5.30
CA ARG A 589 9.68 -0.40 4.23
C ARG A 589 10.28 -0.62 2.85
N VAL A 590 11.56 -0.97 2.77
CA VAL A 590 12.30 -1.06 1.50
C VAL A 590 12.98 -2.41 1.33
N LEU A 591 13.86 -2.82 2.26
CA LEU A 591 14.71 -3.99 2.03
C LEU A 591 13.91 -5.29 2.06
N LEU A 592 13.11 -5.54 3.10
CA LEU A 592 12.32 -6.76 3.21
C LEU A 592 11.28 -6.89 2.08
N PRO A 593 10.53 -5.84 1.69
CA PRO A 593 9.68 -5.87 0.51
C PRO A 593 10.44 -6.14 -0.79
N TYR A 594 11.64 -5.57 -0.95
CA TYR A 594 12.48 -5.83 -2.10
C TYR A 594 12.92 -7.29 -2.17
N PHE A 595 13.50 -7.83 -1.08
CA PHE A 595 13.91 -9.23 -1.03
C PHE A 595 12.72 -10.19 -1.21
N SER A 596 11.61 -9.86 -0.57
CA SER A 596 10.35 -10.58 -0.78
C SER A 596 9.95 -10.62 -2.25
N ARG A 597 10.02 -9.48 -2.93
CA ARG A 597 9.70 -9.34 -4.36
C ARG A 597 10.65 -10.14 -5.25
N GLN A 598 11.89 -10.33 -4.82
CA GLN A 598 12.90 -11.12 -5.54
C GLN A 598 12.89 -12.62 -5.14
N GLY A 599 12.05 -13.02 -4.18
CA GLY A 599 12.01 -14.39 -3.68
C GLY A 599 13.20 -14.78 -2.80
N ILE A 600 13.86 -13.78 -2.20
CA ILE A 600 15.05 -13.95 -1.38
C ILE A 600 14.63 -14.04 0.08
N SER A 601 14.86 -15.18 0.71
CA SER A 601 14.54 -15.44 2.12
C SER A 601 15.78 -15.47 3.03
N LYS A 602 16.98 -15.54 2.44
CA LYS A 602 18.26 -15.57 3.16
C LYS A 602 19.31 -14.75 2.41
N LEU A 603 20.27 -14.20 3.15
CA LEU A 603 21.47 -13.58 2.63
C LEU A 603 22.67 -14.45 2.98
N ASP A 604 23.52 -14.75 1.98
CA ASP A 604 24.73 -15.52 2.21
C ASP A 604 25.81 -14.66 2.85
N GLN A 605 25.85 -13.35 2.50
CA GLN A 605 26.83 -12.42 3.06
C GLN A 605 26.26 -11.01 3.16
N VAL A 606 26.54 -10.32 4.25
CA VAL A 606 26.27 -8.89 4.43
C VAL A 606 27.61 -8.21 4.75
N ILE A 607 27.99 -7.19 3.99
CA ILE A 607 29.17 -6.39 4.19
C ILE A 607 28.70 -4.99 4.59
N LEU A 608 28.92 -4.58 5.83
CA LEU A 608 28.70 -3.22 6.29
C LEU A 608 29.99 -2.44 6.09
N SER A 609 29.95 -1.42 5.25
CA SER A 609 31.14 -0.61 4.97
C SER A 609 31.68 0.03 6.25
N HIS A 610 30.77 0.54 7.09
CA HIS A 610 31.00 1.05 8.44
C HIS A 610 29.67 1.09 9.20
N LEU A 611 29.68 1.51 10.47
CA LEU A 611 28.47 1.41 11.32
C LEU A 611 27.66 2.69 11.44
N ASP A 612 27.89 3.70 10.59
CA ASP A 612 27.05 4.89 10.58
C ASP A 612 25.59 4.54 10.20
N GLN A 613 24.68 5.36 10.72
CA GLN A 613 23.23 5.10 10.65
C GLN A 613 22.71 4.92 9.22
N ASP A 614 23.23 5.66 8.24
CA ASP A 614 22.85 5.60 6.83
C ASP A 614 23.50 4.44 6.05
N HIS A 615 24.33 3.62 6.68
CA HIS A 615 24.91 2.39 6.14
C HIS A 615 24.44 1.13 6.87
N SER A 616 24.39 1.18 8.20
CA SER A 616 24.07 0.01 9.04
C SER A 616 22.76 0.10 9.80
N GLY A 617 22.06 1.25 9.76
CA GLY A 617 20.90 1.52 10.61
C GLY A 617 19.77 0.51 10.46
N ALA A 618 19.51 0.02 9.25
CA ALA A 618 18.47 -0.99 9.00
C ALA A 618 18.95 -2.44 9.30
N PHE A 619 20.23 -2.65 9.53
CA PHE A 619 20.81 -3.99 9.73
C PHE A 619 20.21 -4.75 10.91
N PRO A 620 20.05 -4.18 12.12
CA PRO A 620 19.51 -4.92 13.27
C PRO A 620 18.13 -5.51 12.98
N ARG A 621 17.27 -4.72 12.36
CA ARG A 621 15.92 -5.15 11.98
C ARG A 621 15.92 -6.19 10.87
N LEU A 622 16.84 -6.05 9.92
CA LEU A 622 17.02 -7.02 8.85
C LEU A 622 17.50 -8.37 9.41
N ALA A 623 18.47 -8.36 10.32
CA ALA A 623 19.00 -9.56 10.97
C ALA A 623 17.97 -10.30 11.85
N GLU A 624 17.01 -9.56 12.43
CA GLU A 624 15.88 -10.16 13.16
C GLU A 624 14.93 -10.92 12.23
N LYS A 625 14.77 -10.46 10.99
CA LYS A 625 13.74 -10.95 10.05
C LYS A 625 14.26 -11.91 8.98
N MET A 626 15.55 -11.87 8.68
CA MET A 626 16.17 -12.70 7.64
C MET A 626 17.35 -13.50 8.19
N THR A 627 17.52 -14.69 7.66
CA THR A 627 18.71 -15.50 7.95
C THR A 627 19.91 -14.92 7.21
N ILE A 628 20.95 -14.52 7.94
CA ILE A 628 22.22 -14.02 7.41
C ILE A 628 23.32 -15.01 7.80
N GLN A 629 24.08 -15.50 6.81
CA GLN A 629 25.08 -16.53 7.05
C GLN A 629 26.42 -15.96 7.54
N GLN A 630 26.87 -14.83 6.95
CA GLN A 630 28.13 -14.16 7.30
C GLN A 630 27.93 -12.63 7.30
N VAL A 631 28.58 -11.97 8.24
CA VAL A 631 28.61 -10.50 8.30
C VAL A 631 30.06 -10.04 8.39
N LEU A 632 30.41 -9.05 7.59
CA LEU A 632 31.67 -8.34 7.64
C LEU A 632 31.43 -6.86 7.90
N SER A 633 32.31 -6.25 8.68
CA SER A 633 32.32 -4.80 8.85
C SER A 633 33.68 -4.33 9.36
N ASN A 634 33.97 -3.02 9.27
CA ASN A 634 35.17 -2.41 9.88
C ASN A 634 35.08 -2.39 11.42
N GLU A 635 33.88 -2.48 11.99
CA GLU A 635 33.62 -2.53 13.42
C GLU A 635 32.55 -3.59 13.71
N ARG A 636 32.54 -4.14 14.94
CA ARG A 636 31.57 -5.17 15.31
C ARG A 636 30.22 -4.56 15.64
N PRO A 637 29.13 -4.93 14.91
CA PRO A 637 27.78 -4.49 15.23
C PRO A 637 27.33 -4.99 16.61
N GLN A 638 26.47 -4.22 17.27
CA GLN A 638 25.91 -4.60 18.57
C GLN A 638 24.95 -5.80 18.52
N SER A 639 24.43 -6.12 17.33
CA SER A 639 23.53 -7.25 17.11
C SER A 639 24.25 -8.59 17.29
N VAL A 640 23.59 -9.58 17.89
CA VAL A 640 24.16 -10.93 18.02
C VAL A 640 24.21 -11.59 16.64
N ILE A 641 25.41 -11.82 16.12
CA ILE A 641 25.63 -12.38 14.80
C ILE A 641 26.50 -13.64 14.96
N PRO A 642 26.04 -14.80 14.47
CA PRO A 642 26.79 -16.05 14.64
C PRO A 642 28.16 -16.04 13.97
N ASN A 643 28.27 -15.47 12.76
CA ASN A 643 29.48 -15.48 11.94
C ASN A 643 29.85 -14.04 11.55
N PHE A 644 30.54 -13.36 12.43
CA PHE A 644 31.09 -12.02 12.19
C PHE A 644 32.60 -12.11 11.94
N ASP A 645 33.09 -11.31 10.98
CA ASP A 645 34.50 -11.13 10.73
C ASP A 645 34.80 -9.65 10.43
N TYR A 646 36.01 -9.19 10.74
CA TYR A 646 36.44 -7.85 10.39
C TYR A 646 36.77 -7.77 8.90
N CYS A 647 36.29 -6.71 8.26
CA CYS A 647 36.60 -6.41 6.88
C CYS A 647 38.00 -5.80 6.75
N HIS A 648 38.90 -6.44 6.00
CA HIS A 648 40.24 -5.92 5.78
C HIS A 648 40.84 -6.35 4.44
N VAL A 649 41.88 -5.62 3.99
CA VAL A 649 42.63 -5.95 2.78
C VAL A 649 43.15 -7.39 2.82
N GLY A 650 43.10 -8.04 1.67
CA GLY A 650 43.54 -9.43 1.49
C GLY A 650 42.40 -10.44 1.53
N GLN A 651 41.22 -10.05 2.04
CA GLN A 651 40.04 -10.89 1.93
C GLN A 651 39.56 -10.91 0.49
N HIS A 652 39.26 -12.10 0.00
CA HIS A 652 38.68 -12.32 -1.32
C HIS A 652 37.74 -13.52 -1.33
N TRP A 653 36.72 -13.45 -2.17
CA TRP A 653 35.74 -14.52 -2.36
C TRP A 653 35.57 -14.78 -3.84
N GLN A 654 35.62 -16.07 -4.20
CA GLN A 654 35.30 -16.55 -5.52
C GLN A 654 33.84 -17.02 -5.53
N GLY A 655 33.02 -16.36 -6.35
CA GLY A 655 31.67 -16.79 -6.62
C GLY A 655 31.56 -17.69 -7.85
N GLN A 656 30.35 -17.83 -8.39
CA GLN A 656 30.11 -18.60 -9.61
C GLN A 656 30.58 -17.83 -10.86
N HIS A 657 30.29 -16.54 -10.90
CA HIS A 657 30.62 -15.65 -12.02
C HIS A 657 31.34 -14.38 -11.58
N ILE A 658 31.54 -14.20 -10.28
CA ILE A 658 32.19 -13.00 -9.74
C ILE A 658 33.39 -13.37 -8.87
N GLU A 659 34.34 -12.44 -8.82
CA GLU A 659 35.38 -12.36 -7.80
C GLU A 659 35.20 -11.07 -7.01
N MET A 660 35.19 -11.16 -5.68
CA MET A 660 35.14 -9.99 -4.80
C MET A 660 36.42 -9.88 -3.99
N ARG A 661 36.93 -8.67 -3.84
CA ARG A 661 38.11 -8.35 -3.04
C ARG A 661 37.88 -7.13 -2.18
N VAL A 662 38.39 -7.16 -0.96
CA VAL A 662 38.42 -5.98 -0.08
C VAL A 662 39.72 -5.23 -0.37
N LEU A 663 39.59 -3.95 -0.71
CA LEU A 663 40.70 -3.08 -1.03
C LEU A 663 41.07 -2.10 0.11
N SER A 664 40.19 -1.89 1.07
CA SER A 664 40.36 -1.06 2.27
C SER A 664 39.37 -1.56 3.34
N PRO A 665 39.67 -1.41 4.66
CA PRO A 665 40.90 -0.89 5.29
C PRO A 665 42.01 -1.94 5.42
N LYS A 666 43.19 -1.54 5.85
CA LYS A 666 44.22 -2.49 6.32
C LYS A 666 43.88 -2.97 7.72
N ALA A 667 44.20 -4.23 8.04
CA ALA A 667 43.93 -4.80 9.36
C ALA A 667 44.59 -3.99 10.51
N GLU A 668 45.74 -3.41 10.26
CA GLU A 668 46.50 -2.59 11.22
C GLU A 668 45.77 -1.29 11.55
N ASP A 669 45.13 -0.68 10.54
CA ASP A 669 44.43 0.62 10.66
C ASP A 669 43.18 0.48 11.54
N LEU A 670 42.49 -0.66 11.53
CA LEU A 670 41.32 -0.94 12.38
C LEU A 670 41.66 -0.88 13.88
N VAL A 671 42.93 -1.19 14.24
CA VAL A 671 43.38 -1.18 15.63
C VAL A 671 43.86 0.21 16.05
N HIS A 672 44.50 0.97 15.13
CA HIS A 672 45.22 2.19 15.43
C HIS A 672 44.43 3.49 15.25
N ALA A 673 43.35 3.46 14.45
CA ALA A 673 42.55 4.65 14.16
C ALA A 673 41.03 4.45 14.23
N PRO A 674 40.50 3.90 15.33
CA PRO A 674 39.06 3.55 15.40
C PRO A 674 38.10 4.75 15.32
N GLU A 675 38.61 5.99 15.45
CA GLU A 675 37.78 7.21 15.36
C GLU A 675 37.53 7.66 13.90
N GLN A 676 38.23 7.10 12.92
CA GLN A 676 38.10 7.49 11.52
C GLN A 676 37.24 6.51 10.72
N GLN A 677 36.05 6.19 11.22
CA GLN A 677 35.20 5.14 10.68
C GLN A 677 34.90 5.28 9.18
N ASN A 678 34.67 6.50 8.67
CA ASN A 678 34.40 6.72 7.25
C ASN A 678 35.62 6.40 6.37
N GLU A 679 36.81 6.88 6.74
CA GLU A 679 38.05 6.57 5.99
C GLU A 679 38.42 5.09 6.06
N LEU A 680 38.03 4.40 7.11
CA LEU A 680 38.18 2.94 7.29
C LEU A 680 37.02 2.13 6.72
N SER A 681 36.20 2.69 5.85
CA SER A 681 35.09 1.96 5.17
C SER A 681 35.64 0.75 4.42
N CYS A 682 34.87 -0.36 4.47
CA CYS A 682 35.11 -1.53 3.62
C CYS A 682 34.91 -1.16 2.16
N VAL A 683 35.98 -0.96 1.44
CA VAL A 683 35.98 -0.75 -0.01
C VAL A 683 35.97 -2.10 -0.71
N VAL A 684 34.95 -2.36 -1.48
CA VAL A 684 34.75 -3.67 -2.14
C VAL A 684 34.88 -3.52 -3.65
N TYR A 685 35.77 -4.31 -4.22
CA TYR A 685 35.93 -4.46 -5.66
C TYR A 685 35.30 -5.75 -6.14
N ILE A 686 34.45 -5.67 -7.15
CA ILE A 686 33.74 -6.82 -7.69
C ILE A 686 34.07 -6.91 -9.18
N ARG A 687 34.56 -8.09 -9.59
CA ARG A 687 34.85 -8.40 -10.99
C ARG A 687 33.88 -9.49 -11.46
N TYR A 688 33.09 -9.17 -12.46
CA TYR A 688 32.22 -10.13 -13.13
C TYR A 688 32.92 -10.70 -14.37
N PHE A 689 32.89 -12.02 -14.54
CA PHE A 689 33.50 -12.72 -15.67
C PHE A 689 32.45 -13.04 -16.72
N THR A 690 32.57 -12.52 -17.92
CA THR A 690 31.73 -12.88 -19.04
C THR A 690 32.15 -14.21 -19.65
N ALA A 691 31.28 -14.84 -20.45
CA ALA A 691 31.58 -16.12 -21.10
C ALA A 691 32.78 -16.06 -22.04
N SER A 692 33.07 -14.89 -22.63
CA SER A 692 34.25 -14.68 -23.51
C SER A 692 35.54 -14.35 -22.77
N GLY A 693 35.51 -14.30 -21.43
CA GLY A 693 36.67 -13.93 -20.62
C GLY A 693 36.88 -12.40 -20.45
N ARG A 694 35.95 -11.58 -20.94
CA ARG A 694 35.93 -10.14 -20.61
C ARG A 694 35.47 -9.94 -19.17
N HIS A 695 35.84 -8.80 -18.60
CA HIS A 695 35.45 -8.46 -17.24
C HIS A 695 34.62 -7.19 -17.22
N VAL A 696 33.68 -7.14 -16.28
CA VAL A 696 32.97 -5.91 -15.87
C VAL A 696 33.29 -5.68 -14.40
N ASN A 697 33.79 -4.49 -14.09
CA ASN A 697 34.37 -4.19 -12.79
C ASN A 697 33.57 -3.12 -12.07
N PHE A 698 33.15 -3.43 -10.85
CA PHE A 698 32.43 -2.52 -9.97
C PHE A 698 33.31 -2.17 -8.77
N LEU A 699 33.34 -0.91 -8.39
CA LEU A 699 34.04 -0.43 -7.20
C LEU A 699 33.03 0.25 -6.28
N VAL A 700 32.90 -0.25 -5.05
CA VAL A 700 32.02 0.29 -4.02
C VAL A 700 32.86 0.89 -2.91
N MET A 701 32.76 2.21 -2.73
CA MET A 701 33.64 2.96 -1.85
C MET A 701 33.16 3.05 -0.40
N GLY A 702 31.87 2.74 -0.11
CA GLY A 702 31.28 3.12 1.18
C GLY A 702 31.36 4.63 1.39
N ASP A 703 31.78 5.07 2.56
CA ASP A 703 32.03 6.49 2.85
C ASP A 703 33.52 6.87 2.82
N ALA A 704 34.37 6.01 2.22
CA ALA A 704 35.80 6.28 2.05
C ALA A 704 36.05 7.64 1.36
N GLY A 705 36.89 8.43 1.96
CA GLY A 705 37.27 9.78 1.50
C GLY A 705 38.65 9.83 0.85
N ALA A 706 39.25 11.02 0.89
CA ALA A 706 40.47 11.34 0.17
C ALA A 706 41.70 10.51 0.62
N GLN A 707 41.77 10.10 1.88
CA GLN A 707 42.88 9.30 2.38
C GLN A 707 42.87 7.89 1.81
N ALA A 708 41.69 7.25 1.85
CA ALA A 708 41.48 5.93 1.28
C ALA A 708 41.68 5.95 -0.25
N GLU A 709 41.21 7.00 -0.94
CA GLU A 709 41.45 7.19 -2.38
C GLU A 709 42.96 7.27 -2.70
N GLN A 710 43.73 8.04 -1.92
CA GLN A 710 45.14 8.17 -2.11
C GLN A 710 45.86 6.84 -1.90
N MET A 711 45.52 6.09 -0.87
CA MET A 711 46.06 4.75 -0.62
C MET A 711 45.78 3.82 -1.79
N MET A 712 44.52 3.82 -2.30
CA MET A 712 44.14 2.98 -3.43
C MET A 712 44.88 3.33 -4.71
N MET A 713 45.09 4.62 -5.01
CA MET A 713 45.87 5.07 -6.17
C MET A 713 47.31 4.57 -6.13
N GLN A 714 47.89 4.49 -4.94
CA GLN A 714 49.26 3.99 -4.74
C GLN A 714 49.34 2.46 -4.80
N GLN A 715 48.40 1.76 -4.18
CA GLN A 715 48.45 0.30 -4.05
C GLN A 715 47.93 -0.44 -5.29
N TYR A 716 46.99 0.17 -6.02
CA TYR A 716 46.29 -0.44 -7.14
C TYR A 716 46.27 0.48 -8.38
N PRO A 717 47.44 0.94 -8.87
CA PRO A 717 47.51 1.98 -9.92
C PRO A 717 46.78 1.59 -11.22
N ASP A 718 46.72 0.29 -11.55
CA ASP A 718 46.16 -0.25 -12.80
C ASP A 718 44.78 -0.85 -12.60
N LEU A 719 44.06 -0.51 -11.53
CA LEU A 719 42.76 -1.04 -11.25
C LEU A 719 41.76 -0.55 -12.30
N ALA A 720 41.20 -1.49 -13.08
CA ALA A 720 40.13 -1.19 -14.05
C ALA A 720 38.78 -1.02 -13.33
N VAL A 721 38.08 0.08 -13.56
CA VAL A 721 36.76 0.35 -12.98
C VAL A 721 35.78 0.71 -14.09
N ASP A 722 34.70 -0.08 -14.25
CA ASP A 722 33.66 0.24 -15.19
C ASP A 722 32.54 1.04 -14.50
N VAL A 723 32.13 0.63 -13.30
CA VAL A 723 31.11 1.30 -12.48
C VAL A 723 31.70 1.67 -11.12
N LEU A 724 31.68 2.94 -10.80
CA LEU A 724 32.09 3.47 -9.50
C LEU A 724 30.86 3.88 -8.68
N VAL A 725 30.60 3.24 -7.55
CA VAL A 725 29.69 3.79 -6.54
C VAL A 725 30.49 4.77 -5.71
N LEU A 726 30.11 6.05 -5.81
CA LEU A 726 30.85 7.18 -5.24
C LEU A 726 30.95 7.06 -3.72
N GLY A 727 32.13 7.37 -3.20
CA GLY A 727 32.36 7.44 -1.77
C GLY A 727 31.53 8.55 -1.14
N HIS A 728 31.04 8.32 0.08
CA HIS A 728 30.32 9.27 0.91
C HIS A 728 29.18 9.98 0.15
N HIS A 729 28.41 9.17 -0.60
CA HIS A 729 27.24 9.61 -1.40
C HIS A 729 27.55 10.71 -2.43
N GLY A 730 28.79 10.91 -2.80
CA GLY A 730 29.27 12.04 -3.62
C GLY A 730 29.49 13.32 -2.83
N SER A 731 29.98 13.23 -1.59
CA SER A 731 30.48 14.35 -0.78
C SER A 731 31.62 15.06 -1.46
N ARG A 732 31.74 16.36 -1.26
CA ARG A 732 32.89 17.15 -1.74
C ARG A 732 34.26 16.66 -1.24
N PHE A 733 34.26 15.90 -0.14
CA PHE A 733 35.46 15.33 0.48
C PHE A 733 35.88 13.97 -0.08
N SER A 734 35.12 13.44 -1.03
CA SER A 734 35.40 12.20 -1.75
C SER A 734 35.46 12.44 -3.26
N SER A 735 35.74 11.38 -4.02
CA SER A 735 35.78 11.42 -5.50
C SER A 735 36.67 12.54 -6.03
N SER A 736 37.94 12.53 -5.57
CA SER A 736 38.93 13.55 -5.95
C SER A 736 39.20 13.51 -7.45
N SER A 737 39.59 14.65 -8.04
CA SER A 737 39.90 14.73 -9.47
C SER A 737 41.04 13.79 -9.87
N ALA A 738 42.07 13.59 -8.98
CA ALA A 738 43.17 12.66 -9.22
C ALA A 738 42.69 11.21 -9.28
N PHE A 739 41.83 10.81 -8.31
CA PHE A 739 41.24 9.48 -8.25
C PHE A 739 40.37 9.18 -9.50
N LEU A 740 39.48 10.09 -9.86
CA LEU A 740 38.64 9.95 -11.04
C LEU A 740 39.45 9.95 -12.35
N ALA A 741 40.49 10.75 -12.44
CA ALA A 741 41.38 10.81 -13.61
C ALA A 741 42.23 9.55 -13.78
N GLN A 742 42.68 8.93 -12.68
CA GLN A 742 43.48 7.70 -12.71
C GLN A 742 42.63 6.48 -13.12
N PHE A 743 41.51 6.25 -12.42
CA PHE A 743 40.68 5.05 -12.64
C PHE A 743 39.68 5.17 -13.78
N LYS A 744 39.35 6.39 -14.22
CA LYS A 744 38.45 6.70 -15.36
C LYS A 744 37.22 5.79 -15.46
N PRO A 745 36.41 5.72 -14.43
CA PRO A 745 35.21 4.88 -14.48
C PRO A 745 34.32 5.25 -15.68
N LYS A 746 33.73 4.26 -16.34
CA LYS A 746 32.78 4.50 -17.46
C LYS A 746 31.50 5.11 -16.96
N LEU A 747 31.15 4.87 -15.70
CA LEU A 747 29.90 5.31 -15.08
C LEU A 747 30.11 5.52 -13.57
N ALA A 748 29.61 6.62 -13.05
CA ALA A 748 29.55 6.91 -11.62
C ALA A 748 28.11 6.79 -11.11
N VAL A 749 27.94 6.27 -9.90
CA VAL A 749 26.63 6.13 -9.22
C VAL A 749 26.70 6.84 -7.87
N ALA A 750 25.79 7.77 -7.62
CA ALA A 750 25.56 8.36 -6.32
C ALA A 750 24.36 7.69 -5.65
N SER A 751 24.55 7.06 -4.50
CA SER A 751 23.47 6.58 -3.64
C SER A 751 23.09 7.70 -2.67
N ALA A 752 22.12 8.54 -3.03
CA ALA A 752 21.76 9.74 -2.28
C ALA A 752 20.25 9.93 -2.21
N GLY A 753 19.79 10.63 -1.18
CA GLY A 753 18.37 10.87 -0.94
C GLY A 753 17.82 12.07 -1.72
N PHE A 754 16.56 11.99 -2.07
CA PHE A 754 15.83 13.10 -2.71
C PHE A 754 15.84 14.33 -1.80
N HIS A 755 16.35 15.44 -2.33
CA HIS A 755 16.54 16.71 -1.60
C HIS A 755 17.17 16.51 -0.20
N ASN A 756 18.23 15.67 -0.14
CA ASN A 756 18.93 15.41 1.11
C ASN A 756 19.53 16.69 1.70
N ARG A 757 19.61 16.77 3.03
CA ARG A 757 20.10 17.95 3.77
C ARG A 757 21.56 18.30 3.52
N TYR A 758 22.34 17.36 3.01
CA TYR A 758 23.77 17.53 2.76
C TYR A 758 24.06 18.06 1.35
N GLY A 759 23.06 18.05 0.46
CA GLY A 759 23.21 18.45 -0.94
C GLY A 759 24.02 17.45 -1.78
N HIS A 760 24.05 16.17 -1.38
CA HIS A 760 24.73 15.12 -2.11
C HIS A 760 23.94 14.63 -3.33
N PRO A 761 24.59 14.25 -4.44
CA PRO A 761 26.01 14.50 -4.74
C PRO A 761 26.30 15.99 -4.86
N SER A 762 27.46 16.43 -4.28
CA SER A 762 27.82 17.83 -4.20
C SER A 762 28.08 18.44 -5.58
N HIS A 763 27.97 19.77 -5.69
CA HIS A 763 28.19 20.48 -6.94
C HIS A 763 29.64 20.26 -7.45
N GLU A 764 30.61 20.22 -6.54
CA GLU A 764 32.02 20.00 -6.84
C GLU A 764 32.25 18.61 -7.46
N VAL A 765 31.60 17.56 -6.92
CA VAL A 765 31.72 16.20 -7.47
C VAL A 765 31.07 16.12 -8.85
N LYS A 766 29.89 16.73 -9.01
CA LYS A 766 29.21 16.80 -10.33
C LYS A 766 30.10 17.48 -11.36
N GLN A 767 30.76 18.59 -10.99
CA GLN A 767 31.67 19.32 -11.86
C GLN A 767 32.93 18.51 -12.22
N ARG A 768 33.54 17.78 -11.25
CA ARG A 768 34.66 16.88 -11.52
C ARG A 768 34.34 15.80 -12.52
N LEU A 769 33.18 15.12 -12.32
CA LEU A 769 32.70 14.08 -13.22
C LEU A 769 32.41 14.64 -14.63
N GLN A 770 31.79 15.81 -14.70
CA GLN A 770 31.47 16.47 -15.97
C GLN A 770 32.76 16.86 -16.72
N THR A 771 33.76 17.39 -16.03
CA THR A 771 35.06 17.75 -16.63
C THR A 771 35.80 16.54 -17.21
N LEU A 772 35.62 15.36 -16.58
CA LEU A 772 36.21 14.10 -17.04
C LEU A 772 35.31 13.30 -17.99
N ASN A 773 34.15 13.86 -18.37
CA ASN A 773 33.13 13.20 -19.20
C ASN A 773 32.65 11.85 -18.62
N ILE A 774 32.54 11.74 -17.30
CA ILE A 774 32.07 10.56 -16.62
C ILE A 774 30.54 10.73 -16.35
N PRO A 775 29.66 9.90 -16.94
CA PRO A 775 28.23 9.96 -16.68
C PRO A 775 27.92 9.68 -15.20
N LEU A 776 26.99 10.42 -14.62
CA LEU A 776 26.54 10.25 -13.24
C LEU A 776 25.08 9.78 -13.21
N LEU A 777 24.82 8.70 -12.51
CA LEU A 777 23.50 8.24 -12.12
C LEU A 777 23.26 8.55 -10.64
N ASN A 778 22.04 8.99 -10.30
CA ASN A 778 21.67 9.35 -8.93
C ASN A 778 20.39 8.63 -8.51
N THR A 779 20.45 7.84 -7.43
CA THR A 779 19.27 7.11 -6.95
C THR A 779 18.11 8.02 -6.56
N ALA A 780 18.40 9.26 -6.10
CA ALA A 780 17.37 10.25 -5.79
C ALA A 780 16.49 10.62 -7.00
N GLU A 781 17.08 10.67 -8.20
CA GLU A 781 16.41 11.09 -9.42
C GLU A 781 15.88 9.90 -10.23
N GLN A 782 16.60 8.77 -10.18
CA GLN A 782 16.35 7.62 -11.05
C GLN A 782 15.77 6.41 -10.31
N GLY A 783 15.71 6.46 -8.99
CA GLY A 783 15.33 5.32 -8.16
C GLY A 783 16.43 4.26 -8.13
N ALA A 784 16.05 3.03 -7.77
CA ALA A 784 16.97 1.90 -7.78
C ALA A 784 17.53 1.65 -9.18
N LEU A 785 18.82 1.31 -9.24
CA LEU A 785 19.57 1.07 -10.47
C LEU A 785 19.88 -0.43 -10.58
N TYR A 786 19.35 -1.08 -11.58
CA TYR A 786 19.50 -2.51 -11.84
C TYR A 786 20.50 -2.74 -12.96
N PHE A 787 21.71 -3.20 -12.61
CA PHE A 787 22.76 -3.53 -13.56
C PHE A 787 22.74 -5.03 -13.88
N THR A 788 22.82 -5.35 -15.14
CA THR A 788 22.95 -6.73 -15.68
C THR A 788 23.94 -6.75 -16.82
N VAL A 789 24.51 -7.91 -17.11
CA VAL A 789 25.42 -8.07 -18.24
C VAL A 789 24.74 -8.94 -19.31
N LYS A 790 24.39 -8.34 -20.45
CA LYS A 790 23.73 -8.99 -21.59
C LYS A 790 24.63 -8.88 -22.82
N ASN A 791 24.77 -9.97 -23.54
CA ASN A 791 25.63 -9.99 -24.73
C ASN A 791 27.01 -9.36 -24.48
N GLU A 792 27.59 -9.65 -23.30
CA GLU A 792 28.90 -9.16 -22.85
C GLU A 792 29.00 -7.63 -22.64
N GLN A 793 27.89 -6.96 -22.67
CA GLN A 793 27.80 -5.53 -22.40
C GLN A 793 27.07 -5.26 -21.10
N LEU A 794 27.53 -4.25 -20.36
CA LEU A 794 26.84 -3.76 -19.18
C LEU A 794 25.60 -2.99 -19.61
N HIS A 795 24.47 -3.42 -19.09
CA HIS A 795 23.18 -2.74 -19.23
C HIS A 795 22.69 -2.33 -17.86
N TYR A 796 22.01 -1.20 -17.79
CA TYR A 796 21.30 -0.82 -16.59
C TYR A 796 19.88 -0.36 -16.91
N VAL A 797 19.00 -0.52 -15.92
CA VAL A 797 17.65 -0.03 -15.93
C VAL A 797 17.44 0.76 -14.64
N ALA A 798 16.93 1.96 -14.77
CA ALA A 798 16.59 2.79 -13.61
C ALA A 798 15.10 2.61 -13.29
N ALA A 799 14.76 2.41 -12.00
CA ALA A 799 13.39 2.14 -11.58
C ALA A 799 12.40 3.25 -11.98
N ARG A 800 12.85 4.51 -12.03
CA ARG A 800 12.02 5.64 -12.46
C ARG A 800 11.96 5.83 -13.98
N GLN A 801 12.81 5.14 -14.76
CA GLN A 801 12.71 5.11 -16.23
C GLN A 801 11.58 4.17 -16.70
N GLU A 802 11.30 3.09 -15.98
CA GLU A 802 10.06 2.35 -16.11
C GLU A 802 8.93 3.15 -15.47
N ARG A 803 8.69 4.36 -16.02
CA ARG A 803 7.73 5.30 -15.45
C ARG A 803 6.38 4.62 -15.26
N ARG A 804 6.05 4.40 -14.01
CA ARG A 804 4.66 4.36 -13.65
C ARG A 804 4.16 5.78 -13.85
N TRP A 805 3.05 5.92 -14.55
CA TRP A 805 2.46 7.17 -14.97
C TRP A 805 2.17 8.20 -13.85
N TRP A 806 2.23 7.79 -12.60
CA TRP A 806 2.10 8.68 -11.42
C TRP A 806 3.44 9.17 -10.84
N HIS A 807 4.56 8.72 -11.37
CA HIS A 807 5.86 9.25 -11.01
C HIS A 807 6.14 10.51 -11.83
N PRO A 808 6.78 11.53 -11.25
CA PRO A 808 7.11 12.75 -11.98
C PRO A 808 8.09 12.51 -13.13
#